data_2aeac84119c775cf2078a3b72c355125
#
_entry.id   2aeac84119c775cf2078a3b72c355125
#
_cell.length_a   1.000
_cell.length_b   1.000
_cell.length_c   1.000
_cell.angle_alpha   90.00
_cell.angle_beta   90.00
_cell.angle_gamma   90.00
#
_symmetry.space_group_name_H-M   'P 1'
#
loop_
_entity.id
_entity.type
_entity.pdbx_description
1 polymer ?
#
loop_
_entity_poly.entity_id
_entity_poly.type
_entity_poly.pdbx_seq_one_letter_code
_entity_poly.pdbx_strand_id
1 'polypeptide(L)'
;MSASSTAAASTVKGTPGGLTRRRLLGASAALGGAAWLLRGTVGPDSAEAAAPVPPGLPAGTELYQRVFQNWSGEIRTDQLWTCAPRTPEEVPALADWAHANGWRLRASGYRHTWAPLTVAAGTPECARVLLVDTSRHLTAISAESPDTVRVQTGATMEALLAHLADRGLGLTACPAPGEITVGGVLAIGGHGTAVPAAGEVRPEGHGFGSVSNQVVRLTAVVLDPATGRYTLRTFDRSEADSAAFLVHLGRAFLTEVVLRAGADRPLRCVSRLDIPASQLFARPGAGAGAGAGAGAGAGAGEGGVLGGVLGGVLGGVLGGGGGPRTLADFVERDGRVEAIWFAYTEYPWLKTWSVTPNKPLASLSVDHPYNYPFSDSVPEPVARLAGEIVTGAWASAPLFGQLQYLVAKVALTGDITDVLLSGALLRQLLSGEVLTHLLAGGLRSDLWGPSRTLLQYVRPTTLRVTANGYAILVKRADLQWAVSEFAAYYRELLAAYQARGEFPVNGAVEIRVTGLDDPASSGVPGARPPLLSALRPRADRPEWDTAIWLDVLAFPGTPGLERFARELEQWLLRTFDGARAGLRVEWSKGWAYTDAAAWSDPDLIGRVVPDSLRAGGGPGWDEAIAVLDRHDPHRVFGNPFLDGLLK
;
A
#
# COMPACT_ATOMS: atom_id res chain seq x y z
N MET A 1 5.69 41.76 -57.34
CA MET A 1 7.08 41.85 -56.86
C MET A 1 7.20 40.92 -55.71
N SER A 2 7.93 39.88 -55.92
CA SER A 2 8.18 38.72 -54.99
C SER A 2 9.17 39.07 -53.90
N ALA A 3 8.93 38.60 -52.70
CA ALA A 3 9.98 38.41 -51.71
C ALA A 3 9.72 37.09 -50.98
N SER A 4 10.58 36.14 -51.25
CA SER A 4 10.71 34.84 -50.59
C SER A 4 11.26 35.00 -49.19
N SER A 5 10.65 34.33 -48.19
CA SER A 5 11.19 34.17 -46.85
C SER A 5 11.51 32.69 -46.62
N THR A 6 12.78 32.43 -46.48
CA THR A 6 13.38 31.14 -46.13
C THR A 6 13.11 30.81 -44.67
N ALA A 7 12.48 29.67 -44.44
CA ALA A 7 12.29 29.09 -43.11
C ALA A 7 13.58 28.35 -42.68
N ALA A 8 14.17 28.76 -41.57
CA ALA A 8 15.27 28.05 -40.92
C ALA A 8 14.74 26.91 -40.09
N ALA A 9 15.17 25.70 -40.40
CA ALA A 9 14.90 24.50 -39.60
C ALA A 9 15.73 24.52 -38.33
N SER A 10 15.07 24.62 -37.18
CA SER A 10 15.67 24.45 -35.85
C SER A 10 15.75 22.95 -35.52
N THR A 11 16.93 22.41 -35.54
CA THR A 11 17.22 21.05 -35.02
C THR A 11 17.19 21.09 -33.52
N VAL A 12 16.14 20.54 -32.93
CA VAL A 12 16.07 20.24 -31.49
C VAL A 12 16.95 19.02 -31.20
N LYS A 13 18.05 19.21 -30.48
CA LYS A 13 18.88 18.14 -29.92
C LYS A 13 18.05 17.38 -28.88
N GLY A 14 17.83 16.10 -29.12
CA GLY A 14 17.19 15.19 -28.17
C GLY A 14 18.07 15.00 -26.94
N THR A 15 17.44 15.08 -25.77
CA THR A 15 18.00 14.74 -24.47
C THR A 15 18.25 13.23 -24.38
N PRO A 16 19.38 12.75 -23.84
CA PRO A 16 19.60 11.30 -23.71
C PRO A 16 18.83 10.70 -22.54
N GLY A 17 18.00 9.76 -22.81
CA GLY A 17 17.93 8.44 -22.27
C GLY A 17 17.41 8.16 -20.86
N GLY A 18 16.25 8.69 -20.46
CA GLY A 18 15.44 8.00 -19.44
C GLY A 18 14.50 6.99 -20.12
N LEU A 19 14.30 5.81 -19.54
CA LEU A 19 13.31 4.86 -20.06
C LEU A 19 11.90 5.47 -19.97
N THR A 20 11.37 5.89 -21.11
CA THR A 20 10.02 6.43 -21.18
C THR A 20 8.98 5.35 -20.86
N ARG A 21 7.81 5.79 -20.36
CA ARG A 21 6.62 4.97 -20.05
C ARG A 21 6.35 3.86 -21.08
N ARG A 22 6.61 4.09 -22.36
CA ARG A 22 6.48 3.11 -23.45
C ARG A 22 7.52 1.97 -23.38
N ARG A 23 8.75 2.23 -22.94
CA ARG A 23 9.80 1.21 -22.83
C ARG A 23 9.66 0.36 -21.57
N LEU A 24 9.20 0.96 -20.46
CA LEU A 24 8.86 0.21 -19.24
C LEU A 24 7.61 -0.66 -19.43
N LEU A 25 6.59 -0.17 -20.16
CA LEU A 25 5.44 -0.97 -20.55
C LEU A 25 5.82 -2.09 -21.53
N GLY A 26 6.78 -1.85 -22.40
CA GLY A 26 7.35 -2.87 -23.29
C GLY A 26 8.14 -3.94 -22.53
N ALA A 27 8.95 -3.56 -21.55
CA ALA A 27 9.67 -4.50 -20.69
C ALA A 27 8.71 -5.29 -19.78
N SER A 28 7.67 -4.65 -19.24
CA SER A 28 6.63 -5.34 -18.44
C SER A 28 5.80 -6.32 -19.29
N ALA A 29 5.54 -6.01 -20.57
CA ALA A 29 4.86 -6.92 -21.49
C ALA A 29 5.76 -8.10 -21.91
N ALA A 30 7.08 -7.89 -22.05
CA ALA A 30 8.05 -8.95 -22.31
C ALA A 30 8.24 -9.87 -21.10
N LEU A 31 8.16 -9.35 -19.87
CA LEU A 31 8.28 -10.13 -18.62
C LEU A 31 7.01 -10.98 -18.37
N GLY A 32 5.83 -10.50 -18.74
CA GLY A 32 4.60 -11.32 -18.77
C GLY A 32 4.61 -12.41 -19.85
N GLY A 33 5.35 -12.20 -20.93
CA GLY A 33 5.51 -13.18 -22.03
C GLY A 33 6.49 -14.31 -21.72
N ALA A 34 7.55 -14.07 -20.95
CA ALA A 34 8.57 -15.08 -20.64
C ALA A 34 8.06 -16.17 -19.68
N ALA A 35 7.19 -15.84 -18.74
CA ALA A 35 6.54 -16.82 -17.88
C ALA A 35 5.52 -17.70 -18.64
N TRP A 36 5.07 -17.25 -19.81
CA TRP A 36 4.13 -17.97 -20.66
C TRP A 36 4.81 -19.03 -21.54
N LEU A 37 6.09 -18.83 -21.91
CA LEU A 37 6.86 -19.76 -22.75
C LEU A 37 7.34 -21.03 -22.03
N LEU A 38 7.20 -21.12 -20.70
CA LEU A 38 7.59 -22.29 -19.90
C LEU A 38 6.43 -23.23 -19.56
N ARG A 39 5.20 -22.96 -19.96
CA ARG A 39 4.10 -23.92 -19.90
C ARG A 39 3.94 -24.61 -21.25
N GLY A 40 4.19 -25.90 -21.22
CA GLY A 40 4.24 -26.82 -22.34
C GLY A 40 3.15 -26.64 -23.40
N THR A 41 3.50 -27.00 -24.63
CA THR A 41 2.65 -27.14 -25.80
C THR A 41 1.35 -27.84 -25.44
N VAL A 42 0.27 -27.09 -25.32
CA VAL A 42 -1.09 -27.59 -25.38
C VAL A 42 -1.39 -27.79 -26.86
N GLY A 43 -1.75 -29.01 -27.22
CA GLY A 43 -2.10 -29.37 -28.59
C GLY A 43 -3.29 -28.56 -29.12
N PRO A 44 -3.45 -28.49 -30.47
CA PRO A 44 -4.60 -27.82 -31.06
C PRO A 44 -5.82 -28.70 -30.87
N ASP A 45 -6.87 -28.12 -30.33
CA ASP A 45 -8.28 -28.46 -30.40
C ASP A 45 -8.99 -28.43 -29.03
N SER A 46 -9.29 -27.22 -28.64
CA SER A 46 -10.60 -26.85 -28.10
C SER A 46 -10.81 -25.39 -28.50
N ALA A 47 -11.61 -25.14 -29.50
CA ALA A 47 -12.16 -23.82 -29.74
C ALA A 47 -12.96 -23.47 -28.48
N GLU A 48 -12.34 -22.76 -27.54
CA GLU A 48 -13.04 -22.18 -26.40
C GLU A 48 -14.14 -21.29 -26.97
N ALA A 49 -15.38 -21.68 -26.71
CA ALA A 49 -16.53 -20.91 -27.15
C ALA A 49 -16.40 -19.49 -26.54
N ALA A 50 -16.39 -18.48 -27.42
CA ALA A 50 -16.38 -17.10 -27.00
C ALA A 50 -17.49 -16.89 -25.95
N ALA A 51 -17.20 -16.15 -24.87
CA ALA A 51 -18.18 -15.91 -23.83
C ALA A 51 -19.45 -15.35 -24.43
N PRO A 52 -20.61 -15.98 -24.17
CA PRO A 52 -21.87 -15.44 -24.68
C PRO A 52 -22.05 -14.00 -24.17
N VAL A 53 -22.48 -13.11 -25.07
CA VAL A 53 -22.84 -11.75 -24.70
C VAL A 53 -23.89 -11.85 -23.57
N PRO A 54 -23.73 -11.13 -22.45
CA PRO A 54 -24.69 -11.15 -21.36
C PRO A 54 -26.10 -10.80 -21.89
N PRO A 55 -27.07 -11.72 -21.81
CA PRO A 55 -28.36 -11.51 -22.45
C PRO A 55 -29.21 -10.51 -21.66
N GLY A 56 -29.93 -9.61 -22.35
CA GLY A 56 -30.96 -8.78 -21.76
C GLY A 56 -30.43 -7.74 -20.73
N LEU A 57 -29.21 -7.25 -20.91
CA LEU A 57 -28.70 -6.13 -20.10
C LEU A 57 -29.63 -4.91 -20.20
N PRO A 58 -29.72 -4.07 -19.15
CA PRO A 58 -30.44 -2.81 -19.19
C PRO A 58 -30.04 -1.98 -20.40
N ALA A 59 -31.02 -1.38 -21.07
CA ALA A 59 -30.81 -0.59 -22.28
C ALA A 59 -29.84 0.59 -22.01
N GLY A 60 -28.92 0.81 -22.95
CA GLY A 60 -27.93 1.90 -22.83
C GLY A 60 -26.71 1.55 -22.00
N THR A 61 -26.62 0.35 -21.42
CA THR A 61 -25.43 -0.09 -20.69
C THR A 61 -24.21 -0.10 -21.61
N GLU A 62 -23.18 0.67 -21.25
CA GLU A 62 -21.89 0.60 -21.95
C GLU A 62 -21.19 -0.70 -21.59
N LEU A 63 -20.93 -1.55 -22.58
CA LEU A 63 -20.44 -2.93 -22.41
C LEU A 63 -19.20 -3.18 -23.28
N TYR A 64 -18.19 -3.80 -22.71
CA TYR A 64 -16.97 -4.22 -23.41
C TYR A 64 -16.31 -5.40 -22.70
N GLN A 65 -15.37 -6.03 -23.38
CA GLN A 65 -14.54 -7.08 -22.78
C GLN A 65 -13.15 -6.55 -22.43
N ARG A 66 -12.59 -7.01 -21.33
CA ARG A 66 -11.19 -6.77 -20.96
C ARG A 66 -10.62 -7.88 -20.09
N VAL A 67 -9.33 -8.11 -20.23
CA VAL A 67 -8.57 -8.89 -19.25
C VAL A 67 -8.53 -8.13 -17.94
N PHE A 68 -8.95 -8.76 -16.84
CA PHE A 68 -8.65 -8.23 -15.53
C PHE A 68 -7.22 -8.64 -15.16
N GLN A 69 -6.41 -7.67 -14.80
CA GLN A 69 -5.09 -7.90 -14.25
C GLN A 69 -4.91 -6.92 -13.07
N ASN A 70 -4.58 -7.47 -11.89
CA ASN A 70 -4.26 -6.63 -10.74
C ASN A 70 -2.90 -5.95 -10.91
N TRP A 71 -2.55 -5.03 -10.01
CA TRP A 71 -1.34 -4.24 -10.13
C TRP A 71 -0.06 -5.08 -10.12
N SER A 72 0.04 -6.13 -9.27
CA SER A 72 1.20 -7.02 -9.23
C SER A 72 1.32 -7.91 -10.48
N GLY A 73 0.21 -8.19 -11.15
CA GLY A 73 0.13 -9.10 -12.29
C GLY A 73 -0.13 -10.56 -11.91
N GLU A 74 -0.22 -10.87 -10.62
CA GLU A 74 -0.45 -12.25 -10.11
C GLU A 74 -1.88 -12.72 -10.33
N ILE A 75 -2.85 -11.81 -10.22
CA ILE A 75 -4.24 -12.10 -10.59
C ILE A 75 -4.46 -11.63 -12.02
N ARG A 76 -4.58 -12.59 -12.93
CA ARG A 76 -4.90 -12.37 -14.33
C ARG A 76 -6.02 -13.32 -14.73
N THR A 77 -7.00 -12.81 -15.48
CA THR A 77 -8.15 -13.57 -15.98
C THR A 77 -8.10 -13.64 -17.50
N ASP A 78 -9.01 -14.40 -18.08
CA ASP A 78 -9.38 -14.24 -19.49
C ASP A 78 -10.11 -12.90 -19.70
N GLN A 79 -10.61 -12.66 -20.90
CA GLN A 79 -11.42 -11.48 -21.18
C GLN A 79 -12.76 -11.61 -20.48
N LEU A 80 -13.04 -10.71 -19.53
CA LEU A 80 -14.30 -10.66 -18.81
C LEU A 80 -15.18 -9.52 -19.33
N TRP A 81 -16.49 -9.78 -19.38
CA TRP A 81 -17.46 -8.75 -19.65
C TRP A 81 -17.38 -7.65 -18.59
N THR A 82 -17.36 -6.41 -19.03
CA THR A 82 -17.22 -5.23 -18.19
C THR A 82 -18.23 -4.20 -18.66
N CYS A 83 -18.97 -3.62 -17.70
CA CYS A 83 -19.84 -2.48 -17.99
C CYS A 83 -19.33 -1.22 -17.25
N ALA A 84 -19.71 -0.05 -17.77
CA ALA A 84 -19.39 1.24 -17.17
C ALA A 84 -20.70 2.05 -16.99
N PRO A 85 -21.36 1.96 -15.82
CA PRO A 85 -22.54 2.75 -15.53
C PRO A 85 -22.18 4.24 -15.52
N ARG A 86 -23.05 5.07 -16.09
CA ARG A 86 -22.84 6.51 -16.23
C ARG A 86 -23.27 7.27 -14.97
N THR A 87 -24.25 6.72 -14.27
CA THR A 87 -24.78 7.30 -13.02
C THR A 87 -24.95 6.23 -11.96
N PRO A 88 -25.00 6.61 -10.66
CA PRO A 88 -25.31 5.69 -9.57
C PRO A 88 -26.64 4.95 -9.76
N GLU A 89 -27.64 5.60 -10.34
CA GLU A 89 -29.01 5.07 -10.53
C GLU A 89 -29.08 3.91 -11.53
N GLU A 90 -28.09 3.75 -12.40
CA GLU A 90 -28.00 2.61 -13.33
C GLU A 90 -27.57 1.32 -12.63
N VAL A 91 -26.87 1.40 -11.48
CA VAL A 91 -26.29 0.21 -10.81
C VAL A 91 -27.36 -0.73 -10.22
N PRO A 92 -28.44 -0.27 -9.59
CA PRO A 92 -29.52 -1.15 -9.13
C PRO A 92 -30.12 -2.00 -10.24
N ALA A 93 -30.36 -1.45 -11.43
CA ALA A 93 -30.88 -2.21 -12.57
C ALA A 93 -29.92 -3.30 -13.05
N LEU A 94 -28.59 -3.04 -12.97
CA LEU A 94 -27.57 -4.06 -13.23
C LEU A 94 -27.59 -5.16 -12.16
N ALA A 95 -27.84 -4.82 -10.89
CA ALA A 95 -27.95 -5.79 -9.81
C ALA A 95 -29.20 -6.67 -9.94
N ASP A 96 -30.36 -6.10 -10.27
CA ASP A 96 -31.57 -6.85 -10.59
C ASP A 96 -31.35 -7.80 -11.76
N TRP A 97 -30.71 -7.30 -12.83
CA TRP A 97 -30.38 -8.11 -13.99
C TRP A 97 -29.44 -9.26 -13.63
N ALA A 98 -28.39 -8.99 -12.86
CA ALA A 98 -27.43 -9.99 -12.44
C ALA A 98 -28.08 -11.10 -11.61
N HIS A 99 -28.91 -10.70 -10.64
CA HIS A 99 -29.69 -11.65 -9.84
C HIS A 99 -30.58 -12.53 -10.73
N ALA A 100 -31.39 -11.92 -11.61
CA ALA A 100 -32.32 -12.64 -12.47
C ALA A 100 -31.63 -13.63 -13.44
N ASN A 101 -30.40 -13.36 -13.83
CA ASN A 101 -29.63 -14.17 -14.80
C ASN A 101 -28.54 -15.05 -14.16
N GLY A 102 -28.42 -15.05 -12.83
CA GLY A 102 -27.40 -15.82 -12.10
C GLY A 102 -25.97 -15.32 -12.33
N TRP A 103 -25.81 -14.01 -12.51
CA TRP A 103 -24.51 -13.34 -12.62
C TRP A 103 -24.07 -12.72 -11.30
N ARG A 104 -22.76 -12.50 -11.16
CA ARG A 104 -22.16 -11.71 -10.06
C ARG A 104 -21.69 -10.38 -10.61
N LEU A 105 -21.87 -9.29 -9.86
CA LEU A 105 -21.35 -7.97 -10.15
C LEU A 105 -20.12 -7.68 -9.30
N ARG A 106 -19.01 -7.31 -9.93
CA ARG A 106 -17.79 -6.97 -9.19
C ARG A 106 -17.32 -5.56 -9.53
N ALA A 107 -17.38 -4.65 -8.53
CA ALA A 107 -16.81 -3.32 -8.68
C ALA A 107 -15.31 -3.42 -9.01
N SER A 108 -14.87 -2.66 -10.01
CA SER A 108 -13.49 -2.64 -10.48
C SER A 108 -13.03 -1.19 -10.66
N GLY A 109 -12.06 -0.78 -9.86
CA GLY A 109 -11.35 0.48 -10.02
C GLY A 109 -9.97 0.27 -10.68
N TYR A 110 -8.91 0.83 -10.10
CA TYR A 110 -7.53 0.75 -10.61
C TYR A 110 -6.80 -0.57 -10.28
N ARG A 111 -7.46 -1.51 -9.61
CA ARG A 111 -7.00 -2.91 -9.39
C ARG A 111 -5.67 -3.00 -8.64
N HIS A 112 -5.46 -2.13 -7.66
CA HIS A 112 -4.23 -2.08 -6.88
C HIS A 112 -4.14 -3.13 -5.76
N THR A 113 -5.23 -3.87 -5.50
CA THR A 113 -5.30 -4.95 -4.49
C THR A 113 -4.59 -6.21 -4.99
N TRP A 114 -3.78 -6.84 -4.14
CA TRP A 114 -3.15 -8.14 -4.39
C TRP A 114 -4.13 -9.28 -4.19
N ALA A 115 -4.91 -9.24 -3.10
CA ALA A 115 -5.87 -10.28 -2.72
C ALA A 115 -7.00 -10.48 -3.77
N PRO A 116 -7.55 -11.70 -3.91
CA PRO A 116 -8.59 -12.04 -4.89
C PRO A 116 -9.98 -11.49 -4.51
N LEU A 117 -10.04 -10.27 -3.98
CA LEU A 117 -11.28 -9.63 -3.54
C LEU A 117 -12.20 -9.26 -4.70
N THR A 118 -11.67 -8.92 -5.87
CA THR A 118 -12.48 -8.65 -7.06
C THR A 118 -12.82 -9.93 -7.81
N VAL A 119 -11.81 -10.62 -8.30
CA VAL A 119 -11.93 -11.92 -9.01
C VAL A 119 -10.71 -12.77 -8.69
N ALA A 120 -10.83 -14.10 -8.82
CA ALA A 120 -9.72 -15.02 -8.67
C ALA A 120 -8.84 -15.06 -9.94
N ALA A 121 -7.56 -15.44 -9.78
CA ALA A 121 -6.68 -15.71 -10.90
C ALA A 121 -7.26 -16.86 -11.77
N GLY A 122 -7.10 -16.76 -13.08
CA GLY A 122 -7.59 -17.76 -14.01
C GLY A 122 -9.12 -17.83 -14.14
N THR A 123 -9.87 -16.82 -13.67
CA THR A 123 -11.32 -16.75 -13.92
C THR A 123 -11.56 -16.77 -15.44
N PRO A 124 -12.30 -17.78 -15.96
CA PRO A 124 -12.45 -17.97 -17.38
C PRO A 124 -13.44 -17.00 -18.01
N GLU A 125 -13.35 -16.81 -19.31
CA GLU A 125 -14.25 -15.95 -20.10
C GLU A 125 -15.73 -16.32 -19.94
N CYS A 126 -16.04 -17.61 -19.80
CA CYS A 126 -17.39 -18.11 -19.61
C CYS A 126 -17.96 -17.91 -18.19
N ALA A 127 -17.18 -17.39 -17.25
CA ALA A 127 -17.65 -17.11 -15.91
C ALA A 127 -18.79 -16.08 -15.94
N ARG A 128 -19.83 -16.32 -15.14
CA ARG A 128 -20.95 -15.39 -15.00
C ARG A 128 -20.59 -14.25 -14.04
N VAL A 129 -19.55 -13.49 -14.40
CA VAL A 129 -19.05 -12.33 -13.68
C VAL A 129 -19.08 -11.12 -14.61
N LEU A 130 -19.78 -10.07 -14.22
CA LEU A 130 -19.75 -8.78 -14.89
C LEU A 130 -18.94 -7.81 -14.04
N LEU A 131 -17.81 -7.34 -14.56
CA LEU A 131 -17.05 -6.26 -13.94
C LEU A 131 -17.78 -4.94 -14.14
N VAL A 132 -17.83 -4.11 -13.09
CA VAL A 132 -18.41 -2.77 -13.14
C VAL A 132 -17.28 -1.77 -12.97
N ASP A 133 -16.89 -1.12 -14.07
CA ASP A 133 -15.85 -0.10 -14.10
C ASP A 133 -16.38 1.21 -13.52
N THR A 134 -16.12 1.44 -12.24
CA THR A 134 -16.54 2.66 -11.55
C THR A 134 -15.68 3.87 -11.91
N SER A 135 -14.43 3.65 -12.33
CA SER A 135 -13.45 4.70 -12.57
C SER A 135 -13.74 5.52 -13.84
N ARG A 136 -14.63 5.04 -14.70
CA ARG A 136 -14.89 5.67 -15.98
C ARG A 136 -15.87 6.85 -15.91
N HIS A 137 -16.93 6.72 -15.12
CA HIS A 137 -17.99 7.73 -15.04
C HIS A 137 -18.40 8.10 -13.61
N LEU A 138 -18.27 7.21 -12.63
CA LEU A 138 -18.68 7.48 -11.25
C LEU A 138 -17.58 8.23 -10.48
N THR A 139 -17.20 9.43 -10.97
CA THR A 139 -16.01 10.16 -10.51
C THR A 139 -16.32 11.57 -9.99
N ALA A 140 -17.59 11.94 -9.85
CA ALA A 140 -17.97 13.26 -9.37
C ALA A 140 -17.52 13.51 -7.93
N ILE A 141 -17.03 14.72 -7.66
CA ILE A 141 -16.67 15.21 -6.34
C ILE A 141 -17.31 16.60 -6.17
N SER A 142 -17.96 16.82 -5.04
CA SER A 142 -18.58 18.10 -4.73
C SER A 142 -18.51 18.41 -3.23
N ALA A 143 -18.58 19.70 -2.90
CA ALA A 143 -18.71 20.14 -1.52
C ALA A 143 -20.10 19.76 -0.98
N GLU A 144 -20.16 19.25 0.25
CA GLU A 144 -21.43 18.98 0.95
C GLU A 144 -21.64 19.99 2.08
N SER A 145 -20.60 20.26 2.86
CA SER A 145 -20.54 21.27 3.93
C SER A 145 -19.14 21.90 4.00
N PRO A 146 -18.88 22.83 4.92
CA PRO A 146 -17.53 23.40 5.07
C PRO A 146 -16.43 22.37 5.33
N ASP A 147 -16.72 21.25 6.00
CA ASP A 147 -15.78 20.22 6.43
C ASP A 147 -16.10 18.82 5.85
N THR A 148 -17.07 18.72 4.93
CA THR A 148 -17.42 17.45 4.28
C THR A 148 -17.46 17.58 2.77
N VAL A 149 -17.08 16.48 2.09
CA VAL A 149 -17.13 16.35 0.64
C VAL A 149 -17.89 15.08 0.26
N ARG A 150 -18.76 15.22 -0.74
CA ARG A 150 -19.44 14.12 -1.40
C ARG A 150 -18.58 13.63 -2.55
N VAL A 151 -18.34 12.33 -2.62
CA VAL A 151 -17.48 11.74 -3.65
C VAL A 151 -18.07 10.43 -4.15
N GLN A 152 -18.19 10.29 -5.46
CA GLN A 152 -18.50 9.04 -6.11
C GLN A 152 -17.31 8.08 -6.03
N THR A 153 -17.58 6.80 -5.82
CA THR A 153 -16.57 5.81 -5.41
C THR A 153 -15.54 5.46 -6.49
N GLY A 154 -15.78 5.84 -7.75
CA GLY A 154 -14.82 5.71 -8.85
C GLY A 154 -13.80 6.86 -8.95
N ALA A 155 -13.99 7.96 -8.23
CA ALA A 155 -13.01 9.04 -8.15
C ALA A 155 -11.69 8.53 -7.54
N THR A 156 -10.57 9.12 -7.95
CA THR A 156 -9.25 8.76 -7.39
C THR A 156 -8.98 9.48 -6.08
N MET A 157 -8.11 8.89 -5.24
CA MET A 157 -7.62 9.57 -4.04
C MET A 157 -6.88 10.86 -4.38
N GLU A 158 -6.14 10.89 -5.48
CA GLU A 158 -5.45 12.10 -5.95
C GLU A 158 -6.44 13.23 -6.28
N ALA A 159 -7.53 12.91 -7.00
CA ALA A 159 -8.58 13.88 -7.31
C ALA A 159 -9.30 14.35 -6.04
N LEU A 160 -9.59 13.45 -5.11
CA LEU A 160 -10.20 13.79 -3.82
C LEU A 160 -9.30 14.75 -3.02
N LEU A 161 -8.01 14.44 -2.88
CA LEU A 161 -7.08 15.28 -2.12
C LEU A 161 -6.84 16.64 -2.79
N ALA A 162 -6.86 16.70 -4.13
CA ALA A 162 -6.81 17.96 -4.87
C ALA A 162 -8.04 18.81 -4.57
N HIS A 163 -9.25 18.23 -4.65
CA HIS A 163 -10.50 18.93 -4.33
C HIS A 163 -10.55 19.43 -2.87
N LEU A 164 -10.06 18.63 -1.92
CA LEU A 164 -9.95 19.06 -0.52
C LEU A 164 -8.99 20.23 -0.37
N ALA A 165 -7.81 20.17 -1.00
CA ALA A 165 -6.80 21.22 -0.93
C ALA A 165 -7.30 22.56 -1.50
N ASP A 166 -8.07 22.55 -2.59
CA ASP A 166 -8.68 23.74 -3.19
C ASP A 166 -9.67 24.44 -2.21
N ARG A 167 -10.09 23.74 -1.16
CA ARG A 167 -10.97 24.22 -0.08
C ARG A 167 -10.24 24.49 1.24
N GLY A 168 -8.91 24.38 1.24
CA GLY A 168 -8.12 24.47 2.47
C GLY A 168 -8.30 23.30 3.43
N LEU A 169 -8.80 22.15 2.94
CA LEU A 169 -9.01 20.93 3.70
C LEU A 169 -7.93 19.89 3.36
N GLY A 170 -7.72 18.93 4.27
CA GLY A 170 -6.78 17.83 4.10
C GLY A 170 -7.09 16.64 5.00
N LEU A 171 -6.41 15.53 4.76
CA LEU A 171 -6.43 14.35 5.60
C LEU A 171 -5.14 14.26 6.42
N THR A 172 -5.22 13.62 7.59
CA THR A 172 -4.04 13.35 8.44
C THR A 172 -3.08 12.37 7.77
N ALA A 173 -3.65 11.34 7.13
CA ALA A 173 -2.95 10.27 6.43
C ALA A 173 -3.85 9.70 5.34
N CYS A 174 -3.25 9.13 4.31
CA CYS A 174 -3.92 8.41 3.24
C CYS A 174 -2.95 7.38 2.62
N PRO A 175 -3.43 6.42 1.83
CA PRO A 175 -2.55 5.55 1.04
C PRO A 175 -1.59 6.37 0.16
N ALA A 176 -0.33 5.93 0.08
CA ALA A 176 0.71 6.59 -0.70
C ALA A 176 0.42 6.67 -2.21
N PRO A 177 -0.19 5.66 -2.87
CA PRO A 177 -0.65 5.76 -4.24
C PRO A 177 -1.87 6.67 -4.36
N GLY A 178 -1.82 7.65 -5.26
CA GLY A 178 -2.97 8.55 -5.55
C GLY A 178 -3.90 7.99 -6.62
N GLU A 179 -3.38 7.24 -7.59
CA GLU A 179 -4.13 6.65 -8.70
C GLU A 179 -4.86 5.35 -8.28
N ILE A 180 -5.64 5.41 -7.22
CA ILE A 180 -6.51 4.34 -6.71
C ILE A 180 -7.89 4.92 -6.42
N THR A 181 -8.96 4.13 -6.62
CA THR A 181 -10.32 4.63 -6.40
C THR A 181 -10.66 4.77 -4.92
N VAL A 182 -11.43 5.78 -4.57
CA VAL A 182 -11.97 5.98 -3.22
C VAL A 182 -12.72 4.73 -2.76
N GLY A 183 -13.62 4.16 -3.59
CA GLY A 183 -14.35 2.95 -3.23
C GLY A 183 -13.46 1.75 -2.95
N GLY A 184 -12.37 1.58 -3.73
CA GLY A 184 -11.38 0.52 -3.48
C GLY A 184 -10.64 0.71 -2.16
N VAL A 185 -10.24 1.94 -1.84
CA VAL A 185 -9.59 2.29 -0.56
C VAL A 185 -10.51 2.01 0.63
N LEU A 186 -11.77 2.43 0.53
CA LEU A 186 -12.74 2.20 1.61
C LEU A 186 -13.01 0.71 1.82
N ALA A 187 -13.18 -0.05 0.75
CA ALA A 187 -13.52 -1.47 0.82
C ALA A 187 -12.55 -2.30 1.67
N ILE A 188 -11.28 -1.92 1.73
CA ILE A 188 -10.22 -2.64 2.43
C ILE A 188 -9.70 -1.95 3.69
N GLY A 189 -10.27 -0.79 4.08
CA GLY A 189 -9.76 0.01 5.19
C GLY A 189 -8.40 0.64 4.89
N GLY A 190 -8.23 1.20 3.68
CA GLY A 190 -6.98 1.81 3.25
C GLY A 190 -6.52 2.92 4.19
N HIS A 191 -5.21 2.97 4.47
CA HIS A 191 -4.59 3.82 5.49
C HIS A 191 -3.27 4.42 4.99
N GLY A 192 -2.70 5.31 5.77
CA GLY A 192 -1.34 5.82 5.57
C GLY A 192 -0.46 5.51 6.78
N THR A 193 0.24 6.52 7.30
CA THR A 193 0.99 6.43 8.55
C THR A 193 0.71 7.68 9.40
N ALA A 194 0.07 7.52 10.54
CA ALA A 194 -0.14 8.59 11.52
C ALA A 194 -0.63 8.06 12.87
N VAL A 195 -0.02 8.56 13.93
CA VAL A 195 -0.51 8.59 15.30
C VAL A 195 -0.33 10.00 15.84
N PRO A 196 -0.96 10.42 16.95
CA PRO A 196 -0.65 11.72 17.55
C PRO A 196 0.84 11.79 17.95
N ALA A 197 1.54 12.85 17.59
CA ALA A 197 2.85 13.15 18.16
C ALA A 197 2.71 13.51 19.65
N ALA A 198 3.83 13.53 20.40
CA ALA A 198 3.80 13.94 21.81
C ALA A 198 3.16 15.33 21.96
N GLY A 199 2.09 15.39 22.76
CA GLY A 199 1.32 16.62 22.97
C GLY A 199 0.42 17.06 21.81
N GLU A 200 0.36 16.29 20.71
CA GLU A 200 -0.57 16.57 19.61
C GLU A 200 -1.99 16.21 20.02
N VAL A 201 -2.86 17.19 20.07
CA VAL A 201 -4.30 16.97 20.21
C VAL A 201 -4.89 16.74 18.82
N ARG A 202 -5.73 15.72 18.68
CA ARG A 202 -6.41 15.44 17.40
C ARG A 202 -7.26 16.63 16.99
N PRO A 203 -6.98 17.28 15.85
CA PRO A 203 -7.81 18.38 15.37
C PRO A 203 -9.17 17.89 14.88
N GLU A 204 -10.13 18.79 14.85
CA GLU A 204 -11.46 18.51 14.32
C GLU A 204 -11.39 18.09 12.85
N GLY A 205 -12.19 17.08 12.44
CA GLY A 205 -12.22 16.55 11.07
C GLY A 205 -11.02 15.66 10.70
N HIS A 206 -10.09 15.41 11.64
CA HIS A 206 -8.95 14.53 11.43
C HIS A 206 -9.08 13.20 12.17
N GLY A 207 -8.56 12.12 11.57
CA GLY A 207 -8.45 10.79 12.18
C GLY A 207 -7.06 10.20 11.94
N PHE A 208 -6.66 9.25 12.77
CA PHE A 208 -5.35 8.58 12.68
C PHE A 208 -5.45 7.13 12.20
N GLY A 209 -6.66 6.62 11.98
CA GLY A 209 -6.95 5.29 11.45
C GLY A 209 -7.10 5.25 9.93
N SER A 210 -7.98 4.37 9.46
CA SER A 210 -8.30 4.21 8.05
C SER A 210 -9.11 5.39 7.49
N VAL A 211 -9.03 5.61 6.16
CA VAL A 211 -9.87 6.58 5.45
C VAL A 211 -11.36 6.24 5.63
N SER A 212 -11.70 4.95 5.74
CA SER A 212 -13.08 4.48 5.93
C SER A 212 -13.72 5.01 7.20
N ASN A 213 -12.94 5.26 8.23
CA ASN A 213 -13.43 5.82 9.49
C ASN A 213 -13.83 7.31 9.39
N GLN A 214 -13.44 8.02 8.33
CA GLN A 214 -13.83 9.41 8.07
C GLN A 214 -15.16 9.54 7.32
N VAL A 215 -15.78 8.44 6.90
CA VAL A 215 -17.08 8.44 6.24
C VAL A 215 -18.17 8.81 7.24
N VAL A 216 -18.96 9.84 6.91
CA VAL A 216 -20.11 10.31 7.72
C VAL A 216 -21.45 9.90 7.14
N ARG A 217 -21.50 9.56 5.84
CA ARG A 217 -22.67 9.04 5.14
C ARG A 217 -22.21 8.23 3.92
N LEU A 218 -22.94 7.19 3.55
CA LEU A 218 -22.66 6.38 2.38
C LEU A 218 -23.94 5.98 1.66
N THR A 219 -23.85 5.80 0.33
CA THR A 219 -24.94 5.27 -0.49
C THR A 219 -24.52 3.93 -1.08
N ALA A 220 -25.27 2.88 -0.77
CA ALA A 220 -25.03 1.50 -1.21
C ALA A 220 -26.20 0.99 -2.05
N VAL A 221 -25.89 0.03 -2.94
CA VAL A 221 -26.89 -0.76 -3.64
C VAL A 221 -27.32 -1.91 -2.74
N VAL A 222 -28.59 -1.96 -2.38
CA VAL A 222 -29.18 -2.94 -1.46
C VAL A 222 -30.48 -3.50 -2.00
N LEU A 223 -30.83 -4.73 -1.60
CA LEU A 223 -32.14 -5.29 -1.89
C LEU A 223 -33.21 -4.64 -1.00
N ASP A 224 -34.24 -4.07 -1.60
CA ASP A 224 -35.43 -3.62 -0.88
C ASP A 224 -36.35 -4.84 -0.66
N PRO A 225 -36.58 -5.26 0.59
CA PRO A 225 -37.42 -6.42 0.88
C PRO A 225 -38.89 -6.22 0.54
N ALA A 226 -39.37 -4.97 0.43
CA ALA A 226 -40.76 -4.68 0.11
C ALA A 226 -41.04 -4.87 -1.39
N THR A 227 -40.10 -4.54 -2.25
CA THR A 227 -40.25 -4.64 -3.71
C THR A 227 -39.55 -5.86 -4.31
N GLY A 228 -38.61 -6.48 -3.57
CA GLY A 228 -37.76 -7.55 -4.07
C GLY A 228 -36.76 -7.10 -5.14
N ARG A 229 -36.48 -5.80 -5.24
CA ARG A 229 -35.59 -5.20 -6.22
C ARG A 229 -34.42 -4.48 -5.55
N TYR A 230 -33.30 -4.42 -6.24
CA TYR A 230 -32.17 -3.62 -5.78
C TYR A 230 -32.47 -2.12 -5.95
N THR A 231 -32.04 -1.34 -4.97
CA THR A 231 -32.22 0.12 -4.92
C THR A 231 -31.00 0.79 -4.31
N LEU A 232 -30.88 2.09 -4.50
CA LEU A 232 -29.93 2.91 -3.75
C LEU A 232 -30.49 3.22 -2.37
N ARG A 233 -29.72 2.92 -1.33
CA ARG A 233 -30.02 3.33 0.04
C ARG A 233 -28.87 4.12 0.62
N THR A 234 -29.19 5.26 1.18
CA THR A 234 -28.25 6.08 1.94
C THR A 234 -28.33 5.70 3.42
N PHE A 235 -27.14 5.51 4.02
CA PHE A 235 -26.96 5.24 5.44
C PHE A 235 -26.21 6.41 6.06
N ASP A 236 -26.78 6.98 7.12
CA ASP A 236 -26.03 7.87 7.98
C ASP A 236 -25.08 7.08 8.89
N ARG A 237 -23.95 7.67 9.25
CA ARG A 237 -22.94 7.04 10.09
C ARG A 237 -23.46 6.62 11.48
N SER A 238 -24.51 7.26 11.97
CA SER A 238 -25.19 6.90 13.22
C SER A 238 -26.03 5.62 13.14
N GLU A 239 -26.41 5.19 11.93
CA GLU A 239 -27.11 3.93 11.73
C GLU A 239 -26.16 2.75 11.98
N ALA A 240 -26.57 1.78 12.81
CA ALA A 240 -25.72 0.64 13.17
C ALA A 240 -25.20 -0.14 11.95
N ASP A 241 -26.05 -0.33 10.93
CA ASP A 241 -25.72 -1.07 9.70
C ASP A 241 -24.59 -0.40 8.89
N SER A 242 -24.45 0.93 8.98
CA SER A 242 -23.42 1.67 8.25
C SER A 242 -22.03 1.12 8.50
N ALA A 243 -21.76 0.64 9.71
CA ALA A 243 -20.46 0.13 10.14
C ALA A 243 -19.98 -1.12 9.35
N ALA A 244 -20.91 -1.92 8.81
CA ALA A 244 -20.58 -3.07 7.97
C ALA A 244 -20.17 -2.66 6.54
N PHE A 245 -20.66 -1.51 6.07
CA PHE A 245 -20.36 -1.00 4.72
C PHE A 245 -19.08 -0.19 4.63
N LEU A 246 -18.50 0.24 5.75
CA LEU A 246 -17.29 1.07 5.75
C LEU A 246 -16.04 0.32 5.28
N VAL A 247 -15.89 -0.94 5.72
CA VAL A 247 -14.90 -1.90 5.23
C VAL A 247 -15.67 -3.17 4.91
N HIS A 248 -15.84 -3.48 3.62
CA HIS A 248 -16.76 -4.53 3.18
C HIS A 248 -16.10 -5.54 2.22
N LEU A 249 -14.81 -5.42 1.94
CA LEU A 249 -13.99 -6.33 1.12
C LEU A 249 -14.54 -6.54 -0.32
N GLY A 250 -15.36 -5.63 -0.81
CA GLY A 250 -16.06 -5.77 -2.08
C GLY A 250 -17.34 -6.63 -2.02
N ARG A 251 -17.83 -7.00 -0.82
CA ARG A 251 -19.10 -7.72 -0.60
C ARG A 251 -20.33 -6.79 -0.68
N ALA A 252 -20.11 -5.48 -0.77
CA ALA A 252 -21.13 -4.46 -1.04
C ALA A 252 -20.72 -3.59 -2.22
N PHE A 253 -21.67 -2.91 -2.82
CA PHE A 253 -21.44 -1.93 -3.88
C PHE A 253 -21.82 -0.53 -3.37
N LEU A 254 -20.82 0.28 -3.07
CA LEU A 254 -20.98 1.69 -2.74
C LEU A 254 -20.90 2.52 -4.03
N THR A 255 -21.84 3.43 -4.23
CA THR A 255 -21.83 4.36 -5.35
C THR A 255 -21.27 5.72 -4.97
N GLU A 256 -21.48 6.13 -3.73
CA GLU A 256 -21.14 7.45 -3.24
C GLU A 256 -20.88 7.43 -1.74
N VAL A 257 -20.01 8.30 -1.26
CA VAL A 257 -19.79 8.56 0.17
C VAL A 257 -19.69 10.04 0.45
N VAL A 258 -19.98 10.45 1.68
CA VAL A 258 -19.61 11.75 2.24
C VAL A 258 -18.51 11.55 3.25
N LEU A 259 -17.37 12.19 3.01
CA LEU A 259 -16.19 12.12 3.85
C LEU A 259 -16.01 13.42 4.61
N ARG A 260 -15.69 13.32 5.90
CA ARG A 260 -15.23 14.45 6.70
C ARG A 260 -13.73 14.65 6.55
N ALA A 261 -13.31 15.91 6.46
CA ALA A 261 -11.91 16.31 6.42
C ALA A 261 -11.70 17.54 7.32
N GLY A 262 -10.51 17.69 7.87
CA GLY A 262 -10.13 18.85 8.67
C GLY A 262 -9.43 19.92 7.84
N ALA A 263 -9.09 21.04 8.47
CA ALA A 263 -8.25 22.06 7.85
C ALA A 263 -6.89 21.47 7.44
N ASP A 264 -6.40 21.82 6.26
CA ASP A 264 -5.09 21.33 5.80
C ASP A 264 -3.98 21.76 6.76
N ARG A 265 -3.09 20.84 7.05
CA ARG A 265 -1.96 21.05 7.95
C ARG A 265 -0.67 20.83 7.17
N PRO A 266 0.09 21.91 6.85
CA PRO A 266 1.36 21.74 6.16
C PRO A 266 2.29 20.78 6.89
N LEU A 267 2.89 19.89 6.11
CA LEU A 267 3.79 18.86 6.61
C LEU A 267 5.25 19.20 6.26
N ARG A 268 6.16 18.74 7.09
CA ARG A 268 7.58 18.57 6.76
C ARG A 268 7.88 17.09 6.72
N CYS A 269 8.47 16.60 5.64
CA CYS A 269 8.93 15.22 5.49
C CYS A 269 10.45 15.17 5.49
N VAL A 270 11.03 14.50 6.49
CA VAL A 270 12.48 14.29 6.58
C VAL A 270 12.81 12.84 6.30
N SER A 271 13.72 12.62 5.34
CA SER A 271 14.26 11.32 4.97
C SER A 271 15.64 11.11 5.56
N ARG A 272 15.87 9.95 6.18
CA ARG A 272 17.16 9.55 6.78
C ARG A 272 17.55 8.15 6.33
N LEU A 273 18.84 7.96 6.02
CA LEU A 273 19.44 6.69 5.62
C LEU A 273 20.75 6.44 6.39
N ASP A 274 20.91 7.06 7.56
CA ASP A 274 22.11 7.06 8.38
C ASP A 274 21.93 6.32 9.72
N ILE A 275 20.74 5.78 10.00
CA ILE A 275 20.44 5.04 11.22
C ILE A 275 20.40 3.55 10.89
N PRO A 276 21.29 2.73 11.46
CA PRO A 276 21.28 1.29 11.18
C PRO A 276 20.05 0.62 11.79
N ALA A 277 19.58 -0.44 11.16
CA ALA A 277 18.44 -1.25 11.62
C ALA A 277 18.62 -1.78 13.05
N SER A 278 19.88 -2.12 13.40
CA SER A 278 20.25 -2.55 14.76
C SER A 278 19.99 -1.48 15.84
N GLN A 279 20.00 -0.19 15.46
CA GLN A 279 19.68 0.92 16.34
C GLN A 279 18.20 1.32 16.23
N LEU A 280 17.68 1.48 15.00
CA LEU A 280 16.30 1.91 14.77
C LEU A 280 15.30 0.91 15.40
N PHE A 281 15.59 -0.40 15.29
CA PHE A 281 14.78 -1.49 15.82
C PHE A 281 15.39 -2.14 17.06
N ALA A 282 16.24 -1.41 17.82
CA ALA A 282 16.84 -1.92 19.05
C ALA A 282 15.77 -2.34 20.07
N ARG A 283 16.04 -3.36 20.87
CA ARG A 283 15.15 -3.73 21.99
C ARG A 283 15.06 -2.61 23.01
N PRO A 284 13.91 -2.40 23.64
CA PRO A 284 13.76 -1.43 24.72
C PRO A 284 14.81 -1.70 25.82
N GLY A 285 15.52 -0.65 26.24
CA GLY A 285 16.54 -0.72 27.28
C GLY A 285 17.95 -1.14 26.81
N ALA A 286 18.14 -1.56 25.54
CA ALA A 286 19.47 -1.92 25.05
C ALA A 286 20.43 -0.74 24.82
N GLY A 287 19.92 0.51 24.91
CA GLY A 287 20.66 1.72 24.58
C GLY A 287 21.47 2.36 25.71
N ALA A 288 21.48 1.84 26.94
CA ALA A 288 22.15 2.46 28.08
C ALA A 288 23.54 1.86 28.43
N GLY A 289 24.04 0.86 27.70
CA GLY A 289 25.24 0.14 28.16
C GLY A 289 26.17 -0.47 27.11
N ALA A 290 25.97 -0.27 25.81
CA ALA A 290 26.77 -0.94 24.78
C ALA A 290 27.74 0.01 24.07
N GLY A 291 28.57 0.69 24.84
CA GLY A 291 29.71 1.42 24.35
C GLY A 291 31.00 0.90 25.00
N ALA A 292 31.34 -0.36 24.85
CA ALA A 292 32.69 -0.93 24.95
C ALA A 292 32.61 -2.48 25.10
N GLY A 293 33.15 -3.23 24.15
CA GLY A 293 33.69 -4.55 24.39
C GLY A 293 32.95 -5.71 23.72
N ALA A 294 33.66 -6.33 22.84
CA ALA A 294 33.62 -7.69 22.35
C ALA A 294 33.36 -7.83 20.85
N GLY A 295 34.38 -7.65 20.07
CA GLY A 295 34.52 -8.11 18.70
C GLY A 295 35.89 -8.77 18.53
N ALA A 296 35.99 -10.03 18.87
CA ALA A 296 37.18 -10.83 18.51
C ALA A 296 36.69 -12.07 17.79
N GLY A 297 36.97 -12.15 16.49
CA GLY A 297 36.70 -13.35 15.71
C GLY A 297 36.86 -13.13 14.19
N ALA A 298 38.10 -13.07 13.72
CA ALA A 298 38.64 -13.54 12.44
C ALA A 298 38.00 -13.11 11.11
N GLY A 299 38.73 -12.26 10.37
CA GLY A 299 38.55 -12.02 8.94
C GLY A 299 39.31 -10.77 8.49
N ALA A 300 40.62 -10.92 8.20
CA ALA A 300 41.51 -9.83 7.83
C ALA A 300 41.13 -9.19 6.49
N GLY A 301 40.80 -7.90 6.51
CA GLY A 301 40.69 -6.99 5.39
C GLY A 301 41.04 -5.60 5.86
N GLU A 302 42.28 -5.16 5.66
CA GLU A 302 42.79 -3.85 6.03
C GLU A 302 42.04 -2.75 5.28
N GLY A 303 41.31 -1.91 5.96
CA GLY A 303 40.67 -0.71 5.42
C GLY A 303 39.62 -0.02 6.28
N GLY A 304 39.15 -0.69 7.36
CA GLY A 304 37.96 -0.25 8.10
C GLY A 304 38.13 0.72 9.28
N VAL A 305 39.32 1.09 9.67
CA VAL A 305 39.59 1.76 10.95
C VAL A 305 39.58 3.28 10.86
N LEU A 306 39.90 3.88 9.70
CA LEU A 306 39.94 5.34 9.58
C LEU A 306 38.56 5.99 9.38
N GLY A 307 37.62 5.34 8.71
CA GLY A 307 36.26 5.90 8.45
C GLY A 307 35.40 5.99 9.70
N GLY A 308 35.49 5.00 10.60
CA GLY A 308 34.72 4.97 11.86
C GLY A 308 35.18 6.01 12.89
N VAL A 309 36.46 6.34 12.92
CA VAL A 309 37.04 7.29 13.87
C VAL A 309 36.78 8.73 13.43
N LEU A 310 36.87 9.08 12.16
CA LEU A 310 36.54 10.43 11.67
C LEU A 310 35.04 10.74 11.75
N GLY A 311 34.15 9.80 11.41
CA GLY A 311 32.70 9.98 11.54
C GLY A 311 32.23 10.14 12.99
N GLY A 312 32.84 9.42 13.93
CA GLY A 312 32.56 9.51 15.36
C GLY A 312 33.06 10.82 16.01
N VAL A 313 34.17 11.36 15.54
CA VAL A 313 34.78 12.59 16.11
C VAL A 313 34.08 13.84 15.57
N LEU A 314 33.71 13.93 14.29
CA LEU A 314 32.94 15.06 13.75
C LEU A 314 31.49 15.07 14.21
N GLY A 315 30.83 13.90 14.37
CA GLY A 315 29.48 13.80 14.90
C GLY A 315 29.36 14.16 16.39
N GLY A 316 30.43 13.93 17.16
CA GLY A 316 30.48 14.22 18.59
C GLY A 316 30.74 15.70 18.95
N VAL A 317 31.30 16.50 18.03
CA VAL A 317 31.65 17.91 18.28
C VAL A 317 30.53 18.88 17.86
N LEU A 318 29.57 18.46 17.00
CA LEU A 318 28.50 19.32 16.51
C LEU A 318 27.09 18.94 17.00
N GLY A 319 26.93 17.95 17.89
CA GLY A 319 25.62 17.46 18.30
C GLY A 319 25.56 16.88 19.71
N GLY A 320 25.83 17.69 20.72
CA GLY A 320 25.52 17.35 22.10
C GLY A 320 24.02 17.51 22.38
N GLY A 321 23.22 16.43 22.22
CA GLY A 321 21.83 16.37 22.58
C GLY A 321 21.22 15.05 22.09
N GLY A 322 20.75 14.17 23.00
CA GLY A 322 20.19 12.85 22.69
C GLY A 322 18.91 12.91 21.86
N GLY A 323 19.02 13.15 20.56
CA GLY A 323 17.87 13.09 19.64
C GLY A 323 17.32 11.67 19.44
N PRO A 324 16.15 11.51 18.83
CA PRO A 324 15.48 10.23 18.60
C PRO A 324 16.39 9.24 17.87
N ARG A 325 16.43 8.01 18.29
CA ARG A 325 17.28 6.96 17.71
C ARG A 325 16.54 5.68 17.38
N THR A 326 15.46 5.38 18.11
CA THR A 326 14.60 4.23 17.88
C THR A 326 13.35 4.63 17.10
N LEU A 327 12.67 3.65 16.49
CA LEU A 327 11.41 3.91 15.77
C LEU A 327 10.37 4.56 16.69
N ALA A 328 10.26 4.08 17.94
CA ALA A 328 9.34 4.65 18.93
C ALA A 328 9.66 6.12 19.25
N ASP A 329 10.94 6.49 19.35
CA ASP A 329 11.34 7.89 19.60
C ASP A 329 10.88 8.80 18.44
N PHE A 330 11.00 8.32 17.19
CA PHE A 330 10.54 9.06 16.02
C PHE A 330 9.01 9.16 15.97
N VAL A 331 8.30 8.08 16.30
CA VAL A 331 6.84 8.08 16.40
C VAL A 331 6.38 9.05 17.48
N GLU A 332 7.06 9.09 18.61
CA GLU A 332 6.73 10.03 19.71
C GLU A 332 6.93 11.48 19.29
N ARG A 333 8.04 11.78 18.60
CA ARG A 333 8.37 13.13 18.17
C ARG A 333 7.51 13.64 17.02
N ASP A 334 7.32 12.83 15.96
CA ASP A 334 6.78 13.26 14.68
C ASP A 334 5.33 12.78 14.43
N GLY A 335 4.94 11.66 15.06
CA GLY A 335 3.61 11.05 14.93
C GLY A 335 3.36 10.31 13.61
N ARG A 336 4.17 10.55 12.58
CA ARG A 336 4.00 9.94 11.24
C ARG A 336 5.35 9.42 10.79
N VAL A 337 5.47 8.09 10.70
CA VAL A 337 6.74 7.42 10.47
C VAL A 337 6.57 6.25 9.51
N GLU A 338 7.46 6.13 8.55
CA GLU A 338 7.60 4.96 7.69
C GLU A 338 9.09 4.58 7.61
N ALA A 339 9.39 3.30 7.81
CA ALA A 339 10.70 2.74 7.53
C ALA A 339 10.61 1.79 6.35
N ILE A 340 11.39 2.06 5.31
CA ILE A 340 11.53 1.22 4.11
C ILE A 340 12.90 0.56 4.21
N TRP A 341 12.92 -0.74 4.52
CA TRP A 341 14.15 -1.47 4.76
C TRP A 341 14.43 -2.43 3.61
N PHE A 342 15.32 -2.05 2.71
CA PHE A 342 15.71 -2.88 1.58
C PHE A 342 16.35 -4.19 2.06
N ALA A 343 15.93 -5.31 1.46
CA ALA A 343 16.41 -6.62 1.85
C ALA A 343 17.96 -6.70 1.77
N TYR A 344 18.58 -7.40 2.71
CA TYR A 344 20.03 -7.60 2.83
C TYR A 344 20.84 -6.31 3.05
N THR A 345 20.21 -5.21 3.49
CA THR A 345 20.92 -3.96 3.82
C THR A 345 20.90 -3.69 5.32
N GLU A 346 21.80 -2.82 5.78
CA GLU A 346 21.87 -2.44 7.19
C GLU A 346 21.05 -1.20 7.49
N TYR A 347 20.89 -0.28 6.55
CA TYR A 347 20.29 1.03 6.78
C TYR A 347 18.91 1.15 6.12
N PRO A 348 17.83 1.19 6.92
CA PRO A 348 16.50 1.52 6.39
C PRO A 348 16.43 2.98 5.90
N TRP A 349 15.63 3.24 4.89
CA TRP A 349 15.19 4.59 4.58
C TRP A 349 14.06 4.95 5.53
N LEU A 350 14.37 5.78 6.53
CA LEU A 350 13.41 6.30 7.48
C LEU A 350 12.82 7.61 6.96
N LYS A 351 11.51 7.69 6.87
CA LYS A 351 10.72 8.88 6.54
C LYS A 351 9.90 9.28 7.75
N THR A 352 9.99 10.55 8.13
CA THR A 352 9.16 11.10 9.21
C THR A 352 8.44 12.34 8.74
N TRP A 353 7.14 12.45 9.05
CA TRP A 353 6.36 13.65 8.76
C TRP A 353 5.93 14.31 10.06
N SER A 354 6.24 15.59 10.20
CA SER A 354 5.76 16.43 11.28
C SER A 354 4.84 17.52 10.75
N VAL A 355 3.82 17.87 11.53
CA VAL A 355 2.99 19.03 11.23
C VAL A 355 3.82 20.28 11.51
N THR A 356 4.05 21.08 10.46
CA THR A 356 4.97 22.20 10.48
C THR A 356 4.31 23.39 9.77
N PRO A 357 3.58 24.25 10.50
CA PRO A 357 2.80 25.34 9.89
C PRO A 357 3.65 26.33 9.09
N ASN A 358 4.87 26.59 9.54
CA ASN A 358 5.78 27.52 8.89
C ASN A 358 6.92 26.76 8.22
N LYS A 359 7.25 27.11 6.99
CA LYS A 359 8.35 26.47 6.24
C LYS A 359 9.70 26.67 6.94
N PRO A 360 10.42 25.59 7.30
CA PRO A 360 11.80 25.71 7.76
C PRO A 360 12.72 26.22 6.66
N LEU A 361 13.75 26.98 7.03
CA LEU A 361 14.67 27.59 6.07
C LEU A 361 15.39 26.58 5.17
N ALA A 362 15.76 25.44 5.74
CA ALA A 362 16.49 24.39 5.02
C ALA A 362 15.58 23.47 4.17
N SER A 363 14.27 23.47 4.40
CA SER A 363 13.35 22.58 3.71
C SER A 363 13.07 23.04 2.27
N LEU A 364 13.05 22.10 1.34
CA LEU A 364 12.60 22.31 -0.03
C LEU A 364 11.07 22.42 -0.06
N SER A 365 10.55 23.53 -0.61
CA SER A 365 9.10 23.69 -0.81
C SER A 365 8.62 22.85 -1.97
N VAL A 366 7.49 22.12 -1.78
CA VAL A 366 6.84 21.31 -2.82
C VAL A 366 5.36 21.66 -2.92
N ASP A 367 4.84 21.73 -4.13
CA ASP A 367 3.48 22.15 -4.47
C ASP A 367 2.66 21.07 -5.21
N HIS A 368 3.29 19.95 -5.56
CA HIS A 368 2.67 18.80 -6.23
C HIS A 368 3.10 17.49 -5.56
N PRO A 369 2.34 16.38 -5.71
CA PRO A 369 2.71 15.06 -5.18
C PRO A 369 3.85 14.42 -5.99
N TYR A 370 4.32 13.25 -5.51
CA TYR A 370 5.32 12.41 -6.18
C TYR A 370 6.70 13.08 -6.32
N ASN A 371 7.18 13.66 -5.22
CA ASN A 371 8.38 14.50 -5.20
C ASN A 371 9.72 13.77 -5.21
N TYR A 372 9.74 12.45 -5.10
CA TYR A 372 11.00 11.70 -5.11
C TYR A 372 11.47 11.41 -6.54
N PRO A 373 12.79 11.46 -6.82
CA PRO A 373 13.32 11.29 -8.17
C PRO A 373 12.95 9.96 -8.84
N PHE A 374 12.62 8.96 -8.04
CA PHE A 374 12.25 7.61 -8.47
C PHE A 374 10.74 7.31 -8.39
N SER A 375 9.90 8.33 -8.08
CA SER A 375 8.43 8.12 -8.03
C SER A 375 7.83 7.75 -9.39
N ASP A 376 8.41 8.26 -10.48
CA ASP A 376 7.93 8.07 -11.85
C ASP A 376 8.84 7.22 -12.73
N SER A 377 10.12 7.11 -12.38
CA SER A 377 11.12 6.40 -13.18
C SER A 377 12.12 5.69 -12.28
N VAL A 378 12.43 4.46 -12.62
CA VAL A 378 13.48 3.69 -11.96
C VAL A 378 14.78 3.88 -12.75
N PRO A 379 15.93 4.21 -12.12
CA PRO A 379 17.20 4.29 -12.82
C PRO A 379 17.50 3.01 -13.60
N GLU A 380 18.06 3.14 -14.81
CA GLU A 380 18.30 2.02 -15.71
C GLU A 380 19.05 0.83 -15.07
N PRO A 381 20.11 1.05 -14.25
CA PRO A 381 20.79 -0.08 -13.60
C PRO A 381 19.91 -0.85 -12.62
N VAL A 382 19.00 -0.15 -11.91
CA VAL A 382 18.03 -0.77 -11.01
C VAL A 382 17.01 -1.57 -11.82
N ALA A 383 16.47 -1.00 -12.90
CA ALA A 383 15.49 -1.67 -13.76
C ALA A 383 16.09 -2.92 -14.44
N ARG A 384 17.36 -2.83 -14.88
CA ARG A 384 18.08 -3.96 -15.48
C ARG A 384 18.28 -5.10 -14.49
N LEU A 385 18.81 -4.81 -13.30
CA LEU A 385 19.05 -5.82 -12.27
C LEU A 385 17.75 -6.45 -11.77
N ALA A 386 16.68 -5.65 -11.64
CA ALA A 386 15.34 -6.17 -11.38
C ALA A 386 14.88 -7.15 -12.46
N GLY A 387 15.09 -6.82 -13.74
CA GLY A 387 14.80 -7.69 -14.87
C GLY A 387 15.60 -9.00 -14.85
N GLU A 388 16.89 -8.95 -14.52
CA GLU A 388 17.75 -10.13 -14.36
C GLU A 388 17.24 -11.04 -13.22
N ILE A 389 16.86 -10.48 -12.09
CA ILE A 389 16.29 -11.23 -10.96
C ILE A 389 15.02 -11.94 -11.41
N VAL A 390 14.06 -11.22 -12.01
CA VAL A 390 12.77 -11.79 -12.45
C VAL A 390 12.96 -12.90 -13.51
N THR A 391 14.06 -12.84 -14.27
CA THR A 391 14.39 -13.88 -15.27
C THR A 391 15.24 -15.03 -14.73
N GLY A 392 15.52 -15.07 -13.42
CA GLY A 392 16.15 -16.22 -12.75
C GLY A 392 17.44 -15.93 -11.98
N ALA A 393 17.97 -14.69 -12.00
CA ALA A 393 19.20 -14.35 -11.27
C ALA A 393 18.90 -14.03 -9.78
N TRP A 394 18.16 -14.89 -9.09
CA TRP A 394 17.68 -14.67 -7.71
C TRP A 394 18.83 -14.43 -6.72
N ALA A 395 20.00 -15.04 -6.93
CA ALA A 395 21.20 -14.82 -6.11
C ALA A 395 21.70 -13.36 -6.15
N SER A 396 21.23 -12.54 -7.08
CA SER A 396 21.53 -11.11 -7.16
C SER A 396 20.66 -10.26 -6.22
N ALA A 397 19.73 -10.83 -5.46
CA ALA A 397 18.86 -10.08 -4.54
C ALA A 397 19.63 -9.25 -3.50
N PRO A 398 20.73 -9.72 -2.87
CA PRO A 398 21.55 -8.88 -1.98
C PRO A 398 22.17 -7.67 -2.69
N LEU A 399 22.66 -7.85 -3.91
CA LEU A 399 23.21 -6.77 -4.74
C LEU A 399 22.12 -5.75 -5.09
N PHE A 400 20.90 -6.23 -5.39
CA PHE A 400 19.76 -5.38 -5.72
C PHE A 400 19.34 -4.54 -4.51
N GLY A 401 19.27 -5.11 -3.32
CA GLY A 401 18.99 -4.37 -2.09
C GLY A 401 20.02 -3.25 -1.84
N GLN A 402 21.31 -3.56 -1.98
CA GLN A 402 22.37 -2.56 -1.86
C GLN A 402 22.26 -1.45 -2.91
N LEU A 403 21.96 -1.80 -4.15
CA LEU A 403 21.76 -0.82 -5.22
C LEU A 403 20.59 0.10 -4.93
N GLN A 404 19.45 -0.44 -4.47
CA GLN A 404 18.28 0.37 -4.09
C GLN A 404 18.63 1.35 -2.96
N TYR A 405 19.32 0.89 -1.92
CA TYR A 405 19.79 1.74 -0.81
C TYR A 405 20.69 2.88 -1.32
N LEU A 406 21.70 2.56 -2.12
CA LEU A 406 22.65 3.56 -2.63
C LEU A 406 21.95 4.59 -3.54
N VAL A 407 21.06 4.15 -4.41
CA VAL A 407 20.25 5.04 -5.26
C VAL A 407 19.39 5.98 -4.40
N ALA A 408 18.71 5.45 -3.40
CA ALA A 408 17.92 6.27 -2.49
C ALA A 408 18.79 7.27 -1.72
N LYS A 409 19.93 6.84 -1.18
CA LYS A 409 20.84 7.69 -0.43
C LYS A 409 21.38 8.85 -1.29
N VAL A 410 21.91 8.55 -2.47
CA VAL A 410 22.42 9.59 -3.38
C VAL A 410 21.34 10.54 -3.82
N ALA A 411 20.19 10.03 -4.25
CA ALA A 411 19.09 10.86 -4.76
C ALA A 411 18.47 11.78 -3.69
N LEU A 412 18.47 11.36 -2.43
CA LEU A 412 17.86 12.13 -1.34
C LEU A 412 18.85 13.07 -0.65
N THR A 413 20.07 12.61 -0.40
CA THR A 413 21.03 13.34 0.44
C THR A 413 22.21 13.94 -0.34
N GLY A 414 22.47 13.50 -1.58
CA GLY A 414 23.65 13.84 -2.35
C GLY A 414 24.94 13.16 -1.85
N ASP A 415 24.85 12.31 -0.82
CA ASP A 415 26.01 11.64 -0.23
C ASP A 415 26.41 10.42 -1.07
N ILE A 416 27.57 10.51 -1.71
CA ILE A 416 28.17 9.46 -2.54
C ILE A 416 29.21 8.61 -1.80
N THR A 417 29.43 8.85 -0.51
CA THR A 417 30.50 8.18 0.26
C THR A 417 30.36 6.66 0.20
N ASP A 418 29.17 6.13 0.43
CA ASP A 418 28.93 4.68 0.38
C ASP A 418 29.11 4.11 -1.03
N VAL A 419 28.84 4.90 -2.08
CA VAL A 419 29.11 4.49 -3.47
C VAL A 419 30.61 4.33 -3.68
N LEU A 420 31.42 5.28 -3.20
CA LEU A 420 32.88 5.23 -3.33
C LEU A 420 33.51 4.07 -2.55
N LEU A 421 32.91 3.74 -1.39
CA LEU A 421 33.34 2.61 -0.55
C LEU A 421 32.80 1.25 -1.01
N SER A 422 31.82 1.23 -1.90
CA SER A 422 31.19 0.00 -2.38
C SER A 422 32.10 -0.83 -3.30
N GLY A 423 31.71 -2.07 -3.56
CA GLY A 423 32.46 -2.94 -4.49
C GLY A 423 32.49 -2.40 -5.93
N ALA A 424 33.45 -2.87 -6.71
CA ALA A 424 33.68 -2.38 -8.09
C ALA A 424 32.42 -2.42 -8.97
N LEU A 425 31.61 -3.45 -8.84
CA LEU A 425 30.36 -3.61 -9.61
C LEU A 425 29.34 -2.49 -9.28
N LEU A 426 29.10 -2.20 -8.00
CA LEU A 426 28.18 -1.13 -7.59
C LEU A 426 28.67 0.25 -8.04
N ARG A 427 29.98 0.51 -7.90
CA ARG A 427 30.59 1.74 -8.44
C ARG A 427 30.43 1.88 -9.96
N GLN A 428 30.56 0.78 -10.69
CA GLN A 428 30.33 0.77 -12.14
C GLN A 428 28.87 1.04 -12.49
N LEU A 429 27.93 0.41 -11.78
CA LEU A 429 26.48 0.59 -12.00
C LEU A 429 26.01 2.01 -11.68
N LEU A 430 26.64 2.66 -10.69
CA LEU A 430 26.31 4.02 -10.24
C LEU A 430 27.33 5.07 -10.73
N SER A 431 28.04 4.83 -11.81
CA SER A 431 29.04 5.76 -12.35
C SER A 431 28.45 6.76 -13.38
N GLY A 432 29.18 7.85 -13.63
CA GLY A 432 28.96 8.76 -14.76
C GLY A 432 27.54 9.36 -14.82
N GLU A 433 26.80 9.07 -15.89
CA GLU A 433 25.49 9.65 -16.17
C GLU A 433 24.44 9.32 -15.09
N VAL A 434 24.50 8.12 -14.48
CA VAL A 434 23.55 7.72 -13.44
C VAL A 434 23.70 8.61 -12.20
N LEU A 435 24.92 8.80 -11.69
CA LEU A 435 25.17 9.72 -10.57
C LEU A 435 24.77 11.15 -10.91
N THR A 436 25.11 11.62 -12.11
CA THR A 436 24.74 12.95 -12.56
C THR A 436 23.24 13.14 -12.59
N HIS A 437 22.50 12.14 -13.08
CA HIS A 437 21.02 12.18 -13.10
C HIS A 437 20.41 12.17 -11.67
N LEU A 438 20.91 11.33 -10.77
CA LEU A 438 20.44 11.28 -9.39
C LEU A 438 20.67 12.61 -8.64
N LEU A 439 21.82 13.25 -8.87
CA LEU A 439 22.19 14.52 -8.25
C LEU A 439 21.49 15.72 -8.89
N ALA A 440 21.13 15.68 -10.19
CA ALA A 440 20.47 16.76 -10.90
C ALA A 440 19.07 17.12 -10.36
N GLY A 441 18.40 16.17 -9.69
CA GLY A 441 17.09 16.39 -9.06
C GLY A 441 17.12 17.27 -7.81
N GLY A 442 18.28 17.65 -7.30
CA GLY A 442 18.47 18.38 -6.04
C GLY A 442 18.25 17.48 -4.81
N LEU A 443 18.62 18.00 -3.65
CA LEU A 443 18.47 17.29 -2.38
C LEU A 443 17.00 17.25 -1.94
N ARG A 444 16.46 16.08 -1.69
CA ARG A 444 15.05 15.85 -1.34
C ARG A 444 14.87 15.15 0.01
N SER A 445 15.87 15.24 0.85
CA SER A 445 15.82 14.66 2.21
C SER A 445 14.97 15.46 3.18
N ASP A 446 14.63 16.71 2.86
CA ASP A 446 13.84 17.60 3.72
C ASP A 446 12.85 18.41 2.86
N LEU A 447 11.60 17.94 2.81
CA LEU A 447 10.52 18.50 2.00
C LEU A 447 9.49 19.17 2.90
N TRP A 448 8.90 20.27 2.43
CA TRP A 448 7.82 20.97 3.12
C TRP A 448 6.73 21.40 2.12
N GLY A 449 5.46 21.24 2.51
CA GLY A 449 4.32 21.67 1.67
C GLY A 449 2.96 21.29 2.25
N PRO A 450 1.88 21.57 1.51
CA PRO A 450 0.53 21.11 1.84
C PRO A 450 0.48 19.58 2.02
N SER A 451 -0.41 19.08 2.89
CA SER A 451 -0.43 17.65 3.24
C SER A 451 -0.49 16.73 2.02
N ARG A 452 -1.34 17.03 1.02
CA ARG A 452 -1.50 16.23 -0.19
C ARG A 452 -0.20 16.02 -0.98
N THR A 453 0.71 16.99 -0.95
CA THR A 453 1.96 16.94 -1.73
C THR A 453 2.99 16.00 -1.13
N LEU A 454 2.85 15.68 0.16
CA LEU A 454 3.79 14.83 0.90
C LEU A 454 3.21 13.47 1.29
N LEU A 455 1.88 13.34 1.31
CA LEU A 455 1.22 12.06 1.61
C LEU A 455 1.17 11.13 0.40
N GLN A 456 1.16 11.68 -0.82
CA GLN A 456 1.17 10.92 -2.06
C GLN A 456 2.56 10.92 -2.69
N TYR A 457 3.25 9.79 -2.65
CA TYR A 457 4.64 9.69 -3.11
C TYR A 457 4.95 8.43 -3.94
N VAL A 458 3.96 7.55 -4.18
CA VAL A 458 4.09 6.35 -5.01
C VAL A 458 3.16 6.46 -6.22
N ARG A 459 3.69 6.24 -7.42
CA ARG A 459 2.89 6.06 -8.64
C ARG A 459 2.77 4.59 -9.01
N PRO A 460 1.68 4.18 -9.68
CA PRO A 460 1.52 2.81 -10.19
C PRO A 460 2.58 2.41 -11.23
N THR A 461 3.39 3.35 -11.70
CA THR A 461 4.49 3.14 -12.64
C THR A 461 5.79 2.60 -12.00
N THR A 462 5.83 2.51 -10.66
CA THR A 462 6.94 1.88 -9.93
C THR A 462 7.05 0.39 -10.25
N LEU A 463 8.18 -0.23 -9.86
CA LEU A 463 8.36 -1.68 -10.01
C LEU A 463 7.21 -2.44 -9.36
N ARG A 464 6.64 -3.37 -10.11
CA ARG A 464 5.56 -4.22 -9.60
C ARG A 464 6.13 -5.25 -8.65
N VAL A 465 5.53 -5.30 -7.47
CA VAL A 465 5.89 -6.25 -6.41
C VAL A 465 4.66 -6.96 -5.91
N THR A 466 4.85 -8.15 -5.36
CA THR A 466 3.89 -8.76 -4.44
C THR A 466 4.25 -8.36 -3.01
N ALA A 467 3.28 -8.44 -2.11
CA ALA A 467 3.47 -8.09 -0.71
C ALA A 467 2.62 -8.98 0.18
N ASN A 468 3.18 -9.49 1.27
CA ASN A 468 2.37 -9.88 2.41
C ASN A 468 2.12 -8.67 3.30
N GLY A 469 1.10 -8.70 4.16
CA GLY A 469 0.82 -7.54 5.02
C GLY A 469 0.02 -7.90 6.27
N TYR A 470 0.46 -7.34 7.41
CA TYR A 470 -0.14 -7.59 8.73
C TYR A 470 -0.16 -6.32 9.56
N ALA A 471 -1.19 -6.20 10.40
CA ALA A 471 -1.31 -5.17 11.43
C ALA A 471 -1.11 -5.77 12.82
N ILE A 472 -0.16 -5.27 13.59
CA ILE A 472 0.03 -5.60 14.99
C ILE A 472 -0.62 -4.52 15.85
N LEU A 473 -1.72 -4.86 16.52
CA LEU A 473 -2.41 -3.97 17.45
C LEU A 473 -1.71 -4.03 18.81
N VAL A 474 -1.33 -2.89 19.37
CA VAL A 474 -0.47 -2.83 20.55
C VAL A 474 -0.69 -1.53 21.32
N LYS A 475 -0.31 -1.49 22.60
CA LYS A 475 -0.09 -0.22 23.31
C LYS A 475 1.06 0.52 22.66
N ARG A 476 0.94 1.82 22.52
CA ARG A 476 2.03 2.66 22.01
C ARG A 476 3.35 2.45 22.76
N ALA A 477 3.30 2.28 24.07
CA ALA A 477 4.49 2.00 24.90
C ALA A 477 5.20 0.68 24.53
N ASP A 478 4.50 -0.27 23.94
CA ASP A 478 5.03 -1.57 23.49
C ASP A 478 5.45 -1.59 22.01
N LEU A 479 5.29 -0.47 21.28
CA LEU A 479 5.61 -0.37 19.86
C LEU A 479 7.06 -0.82 19.57
N GLN A 480 8.03 -0.27 20.31
CA GLN A 480 9.45 -0.60 20.08
C GLN A 480 9.75 -2.08 20.33
N TRP A 481 9.11 -2.70 21.33
CA TRP A 481 9.21 -4.14 21.56
C TRP A 481 8.70 -4.92 20.35
N ALA A 482 7.51 -4.63 19.87
CA ALA A 482 6.92 -5.38 18.75
C ALA A 482 7.77 -5.28 17.48
N VAL A 483 8.27 -4.08 17.15
CA VAL A 483 9.14 -3.88 15.99
C VAL A 483 10.49 -4.57 16.17
N SER A 484 11.06 -4.57 17.40
CA SER A 484 12.34 -5.23 17.66
C SER A 484 12.25 -6.76 17.53
N GLU A 485 11.15 -7.37 17.99
CA GLU A 485 10.93 -8.81 17.81
C GLU A 485 10.80 -9.17 16.33
N PHE A 486 9.99 -8.39 15.58
CA PHE A 486 9.85 -8.59 14.14
C PHE A 486 11.20 -8.46 13.40
N ALA A 487 11.95 -7.39 13.64
CA ALA A 487 13.21 -7.13 12.95
C ALA A 487 14.26 -8.19 13.26
N ALA A 488 14.29 -8.70 14.49
CA ALA A 488 15.19 -9.79 14.88
C ALA A 488 14.85 -11.09 14.13
N TYR A 489 13.58 -11.50 14.15
CA TYR A 489 13.15 -12.72 13.49
C TYR A 489 13.27 -12.64 11.97
N TYR A 490 12.88 -11.52 11.36
CA TYR A 490 13.02 -11.31 9.92
C TYR A 490 14.48 -11.47 9.46
N ARG A 491 15.44 -10.88 10.19
CA ARG A 491 16.86 -11.01 9.88
C ARG A 491 17.35 -12.44 10.03
N GLU A 492 16.95 -13.13 11.09
CA GLU A 492 17.30 -14.53 11.32
C GLU A 492 16.78 -15.44 10.21
N LEU A 493 15.49 -15.29 9.87
CA LEU A 493 14.85 -16.06 8.83
C LEU A 493 15.51 -15.80 7.46
N LEU A 494 15.75 -14.52 7.12
CA LEU A 494 16.39 -14.14 5.86
C LEU A 494 17.81 -14.72 5.76
N ALA A 495 18.60 -14.66 6.84
CA ALA A 495 19.92 -15.24 6.91
C ALA A 495 19.91 -16.77 6.78
N ALA A 496 18.93 -17.45 7.38
CA ALA A 496 18.77 -18.89 7.26
C ALA A 496 18.48 -19.33 5.82
N TYR A 497 17.66 -18.57 5.09
CA TYR A 497 17.43 -18.81 3.65
C TYR A 497 18.70 -18.54 2.84
N GLN A 498 19.36 -17.42 3.07
CA GLN A 498 20.61 -17.07 2.38
C GLN A 498 21.71 -18.13 2.58
N ALA A 499 21.83 -18.70 3.78
CA ALA A 499 22.79 -19.77 4.08
C ALA A 499 22.54 -21.04 3.27
N ARG A 500 21.31 -21.26 2.78
CA ARG A 500 20.96 -22.36 1.87
C ARG A 500 21.07 -21.98 0.39
N GLY A 501 21.50 -20.76 0.08
CA GLY A 501 21.56 -20.23 -1.28
C GLY A 501 20.17 -19.85 -1.84
N GLU A 502 19.17 -19.65 -0.97
CA GLU A 502 17.81 -19.26 -1.31
C GLU A 502 17.60 -17.76 -1.03
N PHE A 503 16.93 -17.05 -1.94
CA PHE A 503 16.73 -15.60 -1.87
C PHE A 503 15.23 -15.25 -2.09
N PRO A 504 14.35 -15.61 -1.14
CA PRO A 504 12.89 -15.47 -1.30
C PRO A 504 12.40 -14.03 -1.25
N VAL A 505 13.20 -13.09 -0.74
CA VAL A 505 12.87 -11.67 -0.64
C VAL A 505 13.87 -10.87 -1.43
N ASN A 506 13.38 -9.97 -2.29
CA ASN A 506 14.21 -9.09 -3.13
C ASN A 506 13.61 -7.67 -3.22
N GLY A 507 12.55 -7.38 -2.49
CA GLY A 507 11.98 -6.06 -2.25
C GLY A 507 12.37 -5.49 -0.89
N ALA A 508 11.61 -4.52 -0.42
CA ALA A 508 11.80 -3.91 0.89
C ALA A 508 10.83 -4.50 1.93
N VAL A 509 11.14 -4.31 3.20
CA VAL A 509 10.16 -4.33 4.28
C VAL A 509 9.69 -2.91 4.50
N GLU A 510 8.37 -2.69 4.51
CA GLU A 510 7.76 -1.42 4.86
C GLU A 510 7.12 -1.52 6.24
N ILE A 511 7.52 -0.62 7.14
CA ILE A 511 6.99 -0.54 8.51
C ILE A 511 6.33 0.82 8.68
N ARG A 512 5.01 0.81 8.94
CA ARG A 512 4.21 2.02 9.17
C ARG A 512 3.52 1.94 10.52
N VAL A 513 3.08 3.07 11.04
CA VAL A 513 2.39 3.14 12.33
C VAL A 513 1.13 3.99 12.18
N THR A 514 -0.02 3.45 12.61
CA THR A 514 -1.29 4.17 12.60
C THR A 514 -1.97 4.13 13.97
N GLY A 515 -2.85 5.08 14.23
CA GLY A 515 -3.87 4.92 15.25
C GLY A 515 -4.93 3.91 14.83
N LEU A 516 -5.86 3.62 15.71
CA LEU A 516 -6.99 2.75 15.44
C LEU A 516 -8.19 3.57 14.90
N ASP A 517 -9.20 2.87 14.38
CA ASP A 517 -10.45 3.44 13.89
C ASP A 517 -11.37 3.87 15.04
N ASP A 518 -10.97 4.92 15.77
CA ASP A 518 -11.79 5.56 16.79
C ASP A 518 -13.01 6.22 16.13
N PRO A 519 -14.25 5.75 16.39
CA PRO A 519 -15.45 6.30 15.76
C PRO A 519 -15.71 7.76 16.14
N ALA A 520 -15.18 8.23 17.29
CA ALA A 520 -15.30 9.63 17.70
C ALA A 520 -14.61 10.59 16.71
N SER A 521 -13.66 10.11 15.90
CA SER A 521 -13.00 10.93 14.88
C SER A 521 -13.93 11.31 13.72
N SER A 522 -15.00 10.56 13.48
CA SER A 522 -16.01 10.90 12.47
C SER A 522 -16.82 12.16 12.84
N GLY A 523 -16.86 12.51 14.12
CA GLY A 523 -17.69 13.61 14.63
C GLY A 523 -19.19 13.32 14.64
N VAL A 524 -19.62 12.08 14.38
CA VAL A 524 -21.03 11.68 14.37
C VAL A 524 -21.36 10.98 15.67
N PRO A 525 -22.30 11.49 16.48
CA PRO A 525 -22.75 10.81 17.69
C PRO A 525 -23.35 9.43 17.39
N GLY A 526 -22.98 8.42 18.19
CA GLY A 526 -23.44 7.05 18.00
C GLY A 526 -22.73 6.27 16.88
N ALA A 527 -21.75 6.88 16.21
CA ALA A 527 -20.94 6.19 15.21
C ALA A 527 -20.24 4.96 15.81
N ARG A 528 -20.12 3.90 15.00
CA ARG A 528 -19.45 2.64 15.35
C ARG A 528 -18.18 2.48 14.49
N PRO A 529 -17.13 1.81 14.98
CA PRO A 529 -15.94 1.55 14.15
C PRO A 529 -16.31 0.63 12.98
N PRO A 530 -15.57 0.69 11.85
CA PRO A 530 -15.77 -0.23 10.73
C PRO A 530 -15.59 -1.68 11.18
N LEU A 531 -16.61 -2.53 10.99
CA LEU A 531 -16.67 -3.86 11.62
C LEU A 531 -15.59 -4.82 11.14
N LEU A 532 -15.22 -4.74 9.85
CA LEU A 532 -14.17 -5.59 9.25
C LEU A 532 -12.81 -4.88 9.14
N SER A 533 -12.65 -3.70 9.73
CA SER A 533 -11.34 -3.03 9.70
C SER A 533 -10.29 -3.77 10.51
N ALA A 534 -9.11 -3.90 9.93
CA ALA A 534 -7.92 -4.36 10.67
C ALA A 534 -7.57 -3.41 11.84
N LEU A 535 -7.97 -2.13 11.73
CA LEU A 535 -7.77 -1.10 12.76
C LEU A 535 -8.93 -0.97 13.76
N ARG A 536 -9.90 -1.87 13.73
CA ARG A 536 -11.01 -1.82 14.69
C ARG A 536 -10.50 -1.96 16.12
N PRO A 537 -10.80 -0.99 17.02
CA PRO A 537 -10.43 -1.08 18.43
C PRO A 537 -10.97 -2.36 19.09
N ARG A 538 -10.26 -2.85 20.10
CA ARG A 538 -10.68 -3.99 20.92
C ARG A 538 -11.23 -3.49 22.26
N ALA A 539 -12.49 -3.85 22.55
CA ALA A 539 -13.14 -3.43 23.80
C ALA A 539 -12.51 -4.10 25.05
N ASP A 540 -11.94 -5.29 24.90
CA ASP A 540 -11.24 -6.02 25.98
C ASP A 540 -9.78 -5.58 26.16
N ARG A 541 -9.27 -4.73 25.26
CA ARG A 541 -7.93 -4.16 25.28
C ARG A 541 -7.99 -2.66 24.94
N PRO A 542 -8.68 -1.84 25.74
CA PRO A 542 -8.86 -0.42 25.45
C PRO A 542 -7.53 0.36 25.49
N GLU A 543 -6.51 -0.22 26.09
CA GLU A 543 -5.17 0.33 26.14
C GLU A 543 -4.38 0.15 24.83
N TRP A 544 -4.85 -0.67 23.89
CA TRP A 544 -4.25 -0.78 22.56
C TRP A 544 -4.78 0.35 21.69
N ASP A 545 -3.92 1.28 21.39
CA ASP A 545 -4.22 2.55 20.71
C ASP A 545 -3.48 2.72 19.39
N THR A 546 -2.59 1.77 19.06
CA THR A 546 -1.65 1.85 17.95
C THR A 546 -1.65 0.55 17.16
N ALA A 547 -1.50 0.65 15.84
CA ALA A 547 -1.23 -0.47 14.96
C ALA A 547 0.11 -0.28 14.22
N ILE A 548 0.90 -1.34 14.15
CA ILE A 548 2.14 -1.40 13.38
C ILE A 548 1.87 -2.25 12.14
N TRP A 549 2.08 -1.69 10.97
CA TRP A 549 1.94 -2.38 9.70
C TRP A 549 3.28 -2.91 9.24
N LEU A 550 3.28 -4.16 8.80
CA LEU A 550 4.45 -4.89 8.35
C LEU A 550 4.17 -5.47 6.96
N ASP A 551 4.81 -4.92 5.94
CA ASP A 551 4.73 -5.40 4.56
C ASP A 551 6.10 -5.89 4.12
N VAL A 552 6.21 -7.17 3.72
CA VAL A 552 7.42 -7.70 3.07
C VAL A 552 7.16 -7.84 1.59
N LEU A 553 7.96 -7.14 0.80
CA LEU A 553 7.80 -7.05 -0.64
C LEU A 553 8.80 -7.96 -1.38
N ALA A 554 8.33 -8.54 -2.48
CA ALA A 554 9.18 -9.30 -3.40
C ALA A 554 8.65 -9.18 -4.84
N PHE A 555 9.46 -9.56 -5.82
CA PHE A 555 8.94 -9.71 -7.17
C PHE A 555 8.04 -10.93 -7.27
N PRO A 556 6.90 -10.83 -7.99
CA PRO A 556 6.03 -11.97 -8.22
C PRO A 556 6.79 -13.15 -8.84
N GLY A 557 6.52 -14.37 -8.36
CA GLY A 557 7.17 -15.58 -8.85
C GLY A 557 8.59 -15.84 -8.30
N THR A 558 9.03 -15.08 -7.28
CA THR A 558 10.31 -15.35 -6.59
C THR A 558 10.26 -16.73 -5.91
N PRO A 559 11.20 -17.64 -6.23
CA PRO A 559 11.21 -18.98 -5.65
C PRO A 559 11.32 -18.97 -4.13
N GLY A 560 10.49 -19.76 -3.46
CA GLY A 560 10.47 -19.90 -2.00
C GLY A 560 9.81 -18.75 -1.24
N LEU A 561 9.25 -17.76 -1.96
CA LEU A 561 8.55 -16.63 -1.33
C LEU A 561 7.37 -17.09 -0.47
N GLU A 562 6.53 -17.98 -0.98
CA GLU A 562 5.34 -18.46 -0.28
C GLU A 562 5.73 -19.21 1.00
N ARG A 563 6.76 -20.06 0.96
CA ARG A 563 7.28 -20.77 2.13
C ARG A 563 7.86 -19.79 3.16
N PHE A 564 8.66 -18.80 2.71
CA PHE A 564 9.17 -17.74 3.59
C PHE A 564 8.02 -16.96 4.24
N ALA A 565 7.05 -16.53 3.46
CA ALA A 565 5.89 -15.79 3.93
C ALA A 565 5.06 -16.62 4.94
N ARG A 566 4.88 -17.92 4.69
CA ARG A 566 4.22 -18.85 5.61
C ARG A 566 4.97 -19.00 6.94
N GLU A 567 6.28 -19.20 6.90
CA GLU A 567 7.10 -19.30 8.11
C GLU A 567 7.02 -18.01 8.94
N LEU A 568 7.10 -16.84 8.27
CA LEU A 568 6.94 -15.54 8.90
C LEU A 568 5.53 -15.37 9.50
N GLU A 569 4.47 -15.69 8.75
CA GLU A 569 3.07 -15.59 9.19
C GLU A 569 2.83 -16.46 10.44
N GLN A 570 3.30 -17.69 10.43
CA GLN A 570 3.16 -18.58 11.59
C GLN A 570 3.91 -18.07 12.82
N TRP A 571 5.07 -17.45 12.62
CA TRP A 571 5.80 -16.82 13.71
C TRP A 571 5.05 -15.59 14.25
N LEU A 572 4.54 -14.73 13.37
CA LEU A 572 3.73 -13.57 13.75
C LEU A 572 2.51 -13.99 14.59
N LEU A 573 1.78 -15.03 14.17
CA LEU A 573 0.61 -15.55 14.88
C LEU A 573 0.95 -16.07 16.28
N ARG A 574 2.12 -16.71 16.44
CA ARG A 574 2.57 -17.21 17.76
C ARG A 574 3.07 -16.09 18.67
N THR A 575 3.70 -15.07 18.11
CA THR A 575 4.34 -14.00 18.87
C THR A 575 3.34 -12.92 19.30
N PHE A 576 2.36 -12.63 18.44
CA PHE A 576 1.32 -11.62 18.69
C PHE A 576 -0.06 -12.27 18.88
N ASP A 577 -0.11 -13.16 19.88
CA ASP A 577 -1.20 -14.09 20.17
C ASP A 577 -2.43 -13.47 20.87
N GLY A 578 -2.43 -12.16 21.09
CA GLY A 578 -3.50 -11.44 21.78
C GLY A 578 -3.24 -11.16 23.25
N ALA A 579 -2.13 -11.66 23.83
CA ALA A 579 -1.79 -11.40 25.22
C ALA A 579 -1.22 -9.97 25.43
N ARG A 580 -0.15 -9.62 24.74
CA ARG A 580 0.51 -8.31 24.79
C ARG A 580 0.24 -7.47 23.54
N ALA A 581 0.07 -8.12 22.41
CA ALA A 581 -0.28 -7.54 21.13
C ALA A 581 -1.13 -8.53 20.33
N GLY A 582 -1.95 -8.06 19.40
CA GLY A 582 -2.79 -8.90 18.55
C GLY A 582 -2.47 -8.71 17.09
N LEU A 583 -2.56 -9.79 16.29
CA LEU A 583 -2.31 -9.78 14.87
C LEU A 583 -3.61 -9.73 14.07
N ARG A 584 -3.64 -8.93 13.02
CA ARG A 584 -4.67 -8.91 11.96
C ARG A 584 -4.01 -8.86 10.59
N VAL A 585 -4.74 -9.32 9.57
CA VAL A 585 -4.25 -9.26 8.19
C VAL A 585 -4.53 -7.89 7.57
N GLU A 586 -3.67 -7.44 6.68
CA GLU A 586 -3.96 -6.33 5.77
C GLU A 586 -4.73 -6.87 4.55
N TRP A 587 -5.99 -6.47 4.41
CA TRP A 587 -6.91 -7.08 3.45
C TRP A 587 -6.47 -7.04 2.00
N SER A 588 -5.73 -6.01 1.62
CA SER A 588 -5.25 -5.85 0.25
C SER A 588 -4.05 -6.72 -0.10
N LYS A 589 -3.34 -7.24 0.91
CA LYS A 589 -2.04 -7.91 0.77
C LYS A 589 -2.18 -9.43 0.74
N GLY A 590 -1.03 -10.14 0.71
CA GLY A 590 -0.94 -11.59 0.86
C GLY A 590 -1.01 -12.00 2.34
N TRP A 591 -1.75 -13.04 2.62
CA TRP A 591 -1.91 -13.71 3.92
C TRP A 591 -2.51 -15.11 3.71
N ALA A 592 -2.63 -15.91 4.79
CA ALA A 592 -3.08 -17.31 4.74
C ALA A 592 -2.28 -18.15 3.75
N TYR A 593 -0.97 -18.19 3.96
CA TYR A 593 -0.04 -18.88 3.08
C TYR A 593 0.01 -20.38 3.33
N THR A 594 -0.01 -21.15 2.26
CA THR A 594 0.62 -22.49 2.21
C THR A 594 2.00 -22.37 1.56
N ASP A 595 2.72 -23.48 1.42
CA ASP A 595 4.01 -23.49 0.69
C ASP A 595 3.84 -23.19 -0.82
N ALA A 596 2.61 -23.21 -1.32
CA ALA A 596 2.29 -23.06 -2.74
C ALA A 596 1.70 -21.69 -3.11
N ALA A 597 0.95 -21.04 -2.21
CA ALA A 597 0.25 -19.81 -2.55
C ALA A 597 -0.23 -19.05 -1.30
N ALA A 598 -0.45 -17.74 -1.45
CA ALA A 598 -1.25 -16.93 -0.55
C ALA A 598 -2.75 -17.27 -0.68
N TRP A 599 -3.54 -16.89 0.32
CA TRP A 599 -5.01 -17.06 0.39
C TRP A 599 -5.46 -18.51 0.17
N SER A 600 -4.65 -19.47 0.61
CA SER A 600 -4.84 -20.90 0.35
C SER A 600 -4.85 -21.79 1.61
N ASP A 601 -4.52 -21.25 2.78
CA ASP A 601 -4.64 -21.97 4.05
C ASP A 601 -6.10 -21.92 4.56
N PRO A 602 -6.83 -23.06 4.56
CA PRO A 602 -8.24 -23.08 4.89
C PRO A 602 -8.52 -22.80 6.37
N ASP A 603 -7.59 -23.13 7.29
CA ASP A 603 -7.75 -22.83 8.72
C ASP A 603 -7.58 -21.33 8.99
N LEU A 604 -6.59 -20.71 8.38
CA LEU A 604 -6.40 -19.26 8.50
C LEU A 604 -7.60 -18.50 7.93
N ILE A 605 -8.09 -18.87 6.75
CA ILE A 605 -9.23 -18.22 6.08
C ILE A 605 -10.53 -18.44 6.86
N GLY A 606 -10.80 -19.67 7.29
CA GLY A 606 -12.10 -20.04 7.88
C GLY A 606 -12.20 -19.79 9.40
N ARG A 607 -11.10 -19.67 10.11
CA ARG A 607 -11.09 -19.58 11.57
C ARG A 607 -10.20 -18.45 12.11
N VAL A 608 -8.88 -18.49 11.87
CA VAL A 608 -7.92 -17.63 12.58
C VAL A 608 -8.15 -16.14 12.23
N VAL A 609 -8.31 -15.81 10.95
CA VAL A 609 -8.58 -14.45 10.50
C VAL A 609 -9.94 -13.95 11.00
N PRO A 610 -11.06 -14.68 10.83
CA PRO A 610 -12.33 -14.35 11.47
C PRO A 610 -12.25 -14.14 12.98
N ASP A 611 -11.58 -15.06 13.70
CA ASP A 611 -11.46 -15.00 15.16
C ASP A 611 -10.67 -13.77 15.63
N SER A 612 -9.69 -13.30 14.86
CA SER A 612 -8.95 -12.07 15.17
C SER A 612 -9.87 -10.83 15.20
N LEU A 613 -10.97 -10.86 14.44
CA LEU A 613 -11.98 -9.81 14.40
C LEU A 613 -13.20 -10.09 15.30
N ARG A 614 -13.44 -11.33 15.71
CA ARG A 614 -14.40 -11.67 16.78
C ARG A 614 -13.84 -11.34 18.15
N ALA A 615 -12.51 -11.46 18.31
CA ALA A 615 -11.83 -11.18 19.57
C ALA A 615 -12.08 -9.73 20.03
N GLY A 616 -12.27 -9.57 21.35
CA GLY A 616 -12.47 -8.28 21.97
C GLY A 616 -13.92 -7.95 22.30
N GLY A 617 -14.87 -8.83 21.97
CA GLY A 617 -16.29 -8.62 22.28
C GLY A 617 -16.94 -7.52 21.45
N GLY A 618 -18.26 -7.36 21.61
CA GLY A 618 -19.02 -6.37 20.88
C GLY A 618 -19.22 -6.69 19.39
N PRO A 619 -19.83 -5.76 18.63
CA PRO A 619 -20.10 -5.94 17.20
C PRO A 619 -18.79 -6.09 16.41
N GLY A 620 -18.76 -7.04 15.49
CA GLY A 620 -17.57 -7.37 14.71
C GLY A 620 -17.89 -8.23 13.50
N TRP A 621 -17.10 -9.31 13.32
CA TRP A 621 -17.16 -10.19 12.16
C TRP A 621 -18.58 -10.70 11.84
N ASP A 622 -19.21 -11.36 12.81
CA ASP A 622 -20.50 -12.01 12.57
C ASP A 622 -21.62 -11.00 12.30
N GLU A 623 -21.61 -9.84 12.97
CA GLU A 623 -22.56 -8.76 12.70
C GLU A 623 -22.34 -8.16 11.30
N ALA A 624 -21.08 -7.98 10.88
CA ALA A 624 -20.78 -7.47 9.54
C ALA A 624 -21.38 -8.38 8.46
N ILE A 625 -21.18 -9.69 8.59
CA ILE A 625 -21.72 -10.68 7.65
C ILE A 625 -23.25 -10.66 7.67
N ALA A 626 -23.88 -10.67 8.85
CA ALA A 626 -25.32 -10.65 8.98
C ALA A 626 -25.95 -9.38 8.36
N VAL A 627 -25.30 -8.23 8.51
CA VAL A 627 -25.74 -6.98 7.87
C VAL A 627 -25.58 -7.05 6.35
N LEU A 628 -24.41 -7.45 5.86
CA LEU A 628 -24.15 -7.55 4.42
C LEU A 628 -25.07 -8.56 3.74
N ASP A 629 -25.35 -9.71 4.37
CA ASP A 629 -26.26 -10.72 3.83
C ASP A 629 -27.73 -10.26 3.89
N ARG A 630 -28.11 -9.48 4.90
CA ARG A 630 -29.47 -8.89 4.96
C ARG A 630 -29.72 -7.92 3.80
N HIS A 631 -28.71 -7.15 3.40
CA HIS A 631 -28.82 -6.15 2.35
C HIS A 631 -28.52 -6.67 0.94
N ASP A 632 -27.84 -7.81 0.83
CA ASP A 632 -27.63 -8.55 -0.42
C ASP A 632 -27.72 -10.07 -0.18
N PRO A 633 -28.93 -10.61 0.13
CA PRO A 633 -29.13 -12.03 0.45
C PRO A 633 -28.81 -12.96 -0.72
N HIS A 634 -28.83 -12.46 -1.93
CA HIS A 634 -28.48 -13.21 -3.13
C HIS A 634 -26.99 -13.22 -3.43
N ARG A 635 -26.19 -12.50 -2.63
CA ARG A 635 -24.74 -12.35 -2.79
C ARG A 635 -24.34 -11.93 -4.21
N VAL A 636 -25.14 -11.06 -4.83
CA VAL A 636 -24.87 -10.53 -6.18
C VAL A 636 -23.48 -9.88 -6.24
N PHE A 637 -23.06 -9.22 -5.15
CA PHE A 637 -21.74 -8.61 -5.05
C PHE A 637 -20.65 -9.55 -4.49
N GLY A 638 -20.93 -10.85 -4.34
CA GLY A 638 -19.96 -11.86 -3.90
C GLY A 638 -19.05 -12.38 -5.01
N ASN A 639 -18.04 -13.15 -4.61
CA ASN A 639 -17.25 -14.03 -5.48
C ASN A 639 -16.88 -15.29 -4.68
N PRO A 640 -16.36 -16.37 -5.32
CA PRO A 640 -16.07 -17.62 -4.61
C PRO A 640 -15.13 -17.48 -3.41
N PHE A 641 -14.14 -16.57 -3.48
CA PHE A 641 -13.21 -16.31 -2.37
C PHE A 641 -13.94 -15.65 -1.19
N LEU A 642 -14.72 -14.61 -1.46
CA LEU A 642 -15.51 -13.93 -0.42
C LEU A 642 -16.59 -14.84 0.18
N ASP A 643 -17.20 -15.70 -0.64
CA ASP A 643 -18.18 -16.70 -0.17
C ASP A 643 -17.51 -17.74 0.75
N GLY A 644 -16.22 -18.02 0.56
CA GLY A 644 -15.42 -18.86 1.43
C GLY A 644 -14.97 -18.16 2.73
N LEU A 645 -14.59 -16.90 2.63
CA LEU A 645 -14.08 -16.10 3.74
C LEU A 645 -15.20 -15.61 4.67
N LEU A 646 -16.27 -15.05 4.11
CA LEU A 646 -17.38 -14.41 4.83
C LEU A 646 -18.55 -15.39 5.01
N LYS A 647 -18.33 -16.43 5.82
CA LYS A 647 -19.32 -17.45 6.19
C LYS A 647 -19.93 -17.19 7.56
#